data_36764d23b6e859152567b52afbeb6afc
#
_entry.id   36764d23b6e859152567b52afbeb6afc
#
_cell.length_a   1.000
_cell.length_b   1.000
_cell.length_c   1.000
_cell.angle_alpha   90.00
_cell.angle_beta   90.00
_cell.angle_gamma   90.00
#
_symmetry.space_group_name_H-M   'P 1'
#
loop_
_entity.id
_entity.type
_entity.pdbx_description
1 polymer ?
#
loop_
_entity_poly.entity_id
_entity_poly.type
_entity_poly.pdbx_seq_one_letter_code
_entity_poly.pdbx_strand_id
1 'polypeptide(L)'
;MAKEQMTPMMTQYLKTKEEYEDCILFYRLGDFYEMFFDDAIKASKELEITLTGKDCGLSERAPMCGVPFHSASVYIAKLIEKGYKVAICEQVEDPKTAKGIVKREVIRVVTPGTVVDEELLDEKNNNYLAVIYSQSDKYGFAVSDISTGEIYTTEISGADEALNEIARYEPKEILLNSDAAEKLSAQVELRFHITPDECTDDFFENSEFEKNILQQFGKNSLSEIALDTKPYAVRAVGAMIAYLEHTQKTSLTYLNTINTYEVNQYMDIDVNTRRNLEITETMRDKVKRGSLLWVLDNTETSMGARLLKQWIEKPLINPIEINKRLYSVKELTENIMLRDDLSAVLSGTYDISRIISRISLGTVTPKDLIALKMTLLQLPELEYTLSNVKSPMLGDMRKNFDLLEDVCDLLERAINDEPPALLRDGNVIKEGFNEEIDNLRIAMRDGKKWLAALENEERESTGISKLKVGYNKVFGYYIEITKSAIKDVPDYYIRKQTLANCERYITPKLKEIENTILGASEKIVTLESYVFEQVRTSVSEEIERLKNAAHIIATTDVLLSLAQTAYKNNFTMPEISDNGKIEITDGRHPVVEKMSKNSMFVPNDTLLNNDDDRMIIITGPNMAGKSTYMRQVALITLMAQIGSFVPAKSAKIGIVDKIFTRVGASDDISSGQSTFMLEMTEVSHILKNATSKSLIILDEIGRGTSTFDGLSIAWAVVEYIQNKHKIGAKTLFATHYHELTELEEELDGVKNYRIAVKKRGDDITFLRKIVRGGADDSYGIEVAALAGVPKEVIYGAKKILKKIENDEIVVEHTAKKHEDTTNQIGFGDSIANEIADELKNMDVTTYTPIEAMNKLYELANRAKEI
;
A
#
# COMPACT_ATOMS: atom_id res chain seq x y z
N MET A 1 4.45 32.41 50.79
CA MET A 1 4.19 31.99 49.44
C MET A 1 4.19 30.48 49.44
N ALA A 2 3.02 29.85 49.30
CA ALA A 2 2.96 28.39 49.13
C ALA A 2 3.76 28.07 47.88
N LYS A 3 4.68 27.10 47.96
CA LYS A 3 5.35 26.57 46.76
C LYS A 3 4.24 26.04 45.82
N GLU A 4 4.14 26.62 44.64
CA GLU A 4 3.31 26.05 43.59
C GLU A 4 3.83 24.63 43.32
N GLN A 5 3.01 23.65 43.68
CA GLN A 5 3.36 22.24 43.52
C GLN A 5 2.32 21.63 42.60
N MET A 6 2.75 21.08 41.51
CA MET A 6 1.88 20.36 40.57
C MET A 6 1.07 19.29 41.28
N THR A 7 -0.15 19.07 40.84
CA THR A 7 -0.97 17.99 41.36
C THR A 7 -0.28 16.64 41.14
N PRO A 8 -0.40 15.67 42.05
CA PRO A 8 0.24 14.37 41.88
C PRO A 8 -0.11 13.63 40.59
N MET A 9 -1.35 13.80 40.09
CA MET A 9 -1.80 13.26 38.83
C MET A 9 -1.01 13.88 37.65
N MET A 10 -0.79 15.19 37.64
CA MET A 10 -0.05 15.87 36.59
C MET A 10 1.43 15.52 36.64
N THR A 11 1.99 15.28 37.82
CA THR A 11 3.36 14.77 37.96
C THR A 11 3.50 13.36 37.36
N GLN A 12 2.50 12.49 37.57
CA GLN A 12 2.47 11.17 36.96
C GLN A 12 2.36 11.25 35.43
N TYR A 13 1.50 12.16 34.91
CA TYR A 13 1.37 12.40 33.47
C TYR A 13 2.69 12.83 32.83
N LEU A 14 3.35 13.84 33.39
CA LEU A 14 4.61 14.36 32.84
C LEU A 14 5.71 13.31 32.87
N LYS A 15 5.80 12.51 33.93
CA LYS A 15 6.76 11.41 33.98
C LYS A 15 6.51 10.39 32.85
N THR A 16 5.24 10.03 32.60
CA THR A 16 4.89 9.14 31.51
C THR A 16 5.20 9.80 30.15
N LYS A 17 4.94 11.11 30.03
CA LYS A 17 5.21 11.84 28.78
C LYS A 17 6.71 11.93 28.46
N GLU A 18 7.58 12.06 29.45
CA GLU A 18 9.05 12.02 29.27
C GLU A 18 9.54 10.71 28.65
N GLU A 19 8.85 9.59 28.90
CA GLU A 19 9.18 8.29 28.30
C GLU A 19 8.65 8.14 26.85
N TYR A 20 7.67 8.99 26.45
CA TYR A 20 6.97 8.95 25.15
C TYR A 20 6.85 10.34 24.53
N GLU A 21 7.98 11.06 24.44
CA GLU A 21 8.00 12.46 24.00
C GLU A 21 7.48 12.64 22.55
N ASP A 22 7.75 11.70 21.68
CA ASP A 22 7.36 11.69 20.25
C ASP A 22 5.89 11.30 20.02
N CYS A 23 5.20 10.80 21.05
CA CYS A 23 3.83 10.32 20.96
C CYS A 23 2.83 11.31 21.52
N ILE A 24 1.63 11.39 20.95
CA ILE A 24 0.48 12.03 21.62
C ILE A 24 -0.03 11.08 22.72
N LEU A 25 0.03 11.51 23.97
CA LEU A 25 -0.31 10.66 25.11
C LEU A 25 -1.83 10.70 25.41
N PHE A 26 -2.52 9.61 25.13
CA PHE A 26 -3.92 9.38 25.50
C PHE A 26 -3.98 8.84 26.93
N TYR A 27 -4.19 9.72 27.90
CA TYR A 27 -4.09 9.41 29.31
C TYR A 27 -5.47 9.15 29.92
N ARG A 28 -5.73 7.93 30.41
CA ARG A 28 -7.03 7.51 30.92
C ARG A 28 -7.41 8.21 32.20
N LEU A 29 -8.53 8.94 32.18
CA LEU A 29 -9.14 9.57 33.37
C LEU A 29 -10.65 9.33 33.38
N GLY A 30 -11.08 8.34 34.16
CA GLY A 30 -12.47 7.91 34.18
C GLY A 30 -12.93 7.39 32.82
N ASP A 31 -13.96 8.00 32.26
CA ASP A 31 -14.54 7.60 30.97
C ASP A 31 -13.91 8.31 29.76
N PHE A 32 -12.81 9.07 29.98
CA PHE A 32 -12.14 9.80 28.91
C PHE A 32 -10.66 9.45 28.84
N TYR A 33 -10.11 9.57 27.60
CA TYR A 33 -8.70 9.82 27.40
C TYR A 33 -8.49 11.33 27.31
N GLU A 34 -7.72 11.87 28.24
CA GLU A 34 -7.39 13.29 28.30
C GLU A 34 -5.93 13.50 27.84
N MET A 35 -5.69 14.52 27.05
CA MET A 35 -4.40 14.99 26.59
C MET A 35 -4.12 16.35 27.20
N PHE A 36 -2.84 16.64 27.54
CA PHE A 36 -2.47 17.88 28.21
C PHE A 36 -1.31 18.58 27.49
N PHE A 37 -1.11 19.86 27.77
CA PHE A 37 -0.06 20.71 27.25
C PHE A 37 0.02 20.71 25.73
N ASP A 38 1.21 20.49 25.16
CA ASP A 38 1.45 20.49 23.70
C ASP A 38 0.64 19.40 22.99
N ASP A 39 0.45 18.23 23.63
CA ASP A 39 -0.36 17.16 23.05
C ASP A 39 -1.83 17.59 22.91
N ALA A 40 -2.35 18.35 23.89
CA ALA A 40 -3.71 18.88 23.81
C ALA A 40 -3.87 19.92 22.71
N ILE A 41 -2.87 20.77 22.51
CA ILE A 41 -2.87 21.81 21.47
C ILE A 41 -2.82 21.14 20.09
N LYS A 42 -1.93 20.17 19.90
CA LYS A 42 -1.80 19.41 18.64
C LYS A 42 -3.09 18.62 18.36
N ALA A 43 -3.51 17.78 19.32
CA ALA A 43 -4.68 16.92 19.14
C ALA A 43 -5.96 17.72 18.93
N SER A 44 -6.19 18.83 19.65
CA SER A 44 -7.39 19.65 19.46
C SER A 44 -7.47 20.24 18.06
N LYS A 45 -6.34 20.66 17.48
CA LYS A 45 -6.25 21.19 16.12
C LYS A 45 -6.48 20.09 15.07
N GLU A 46 -5.78 18.97 15.23
CA GLU A 46 -5.81 17.88 14.23
C GLU A 46 -7.13 17.10 14.22
N LEU A 47 -7.77 16.98 15.39
CA LEU A 47 -9.04 16.27 15.57
C LEU A 47 -10.27 17.19 15.49
N GLU A 48 -10.06 18.52 15.43
CA GLU A 48 -11.12 19.54 15.46
C GLU A 48 -12.02 19.43 16.72
N ILE A 49 -11.40 19.15 17.88
CA ILE A 49 -12.09 19.05 19.17
C ILE A 49 -11.79 20.27 20.05
N THR A 50 -12.66 20.52 21.05
CA THR A 50 -12.56 21.70 21.90
C THR A 50 -11.33 21.64 22.79
N LEU A 51 -10.47 22.67 22.74
CA LEU A 51 -9.39 22.88 23.70
C LEU A 51 -9.96 23.59 24.93
N THR A 52 -9.71 23.02 26.10
CA THR A 52 -10.11 23.56 27.41
C THR A 52 -8.90 23.71 28.33
N GLY A 53 -9.10 23.95 29.61
CA GLY A 53 -8.01 24.01 30.58
C GLY A 53 -8.36 23.26 31.87
N LYS A 54 -7.39 22.50 32.40
CA LYS A 54 -7.50 21.77 33.67
C LYS A 54 -6.60 22.38 34.76
N ASP A 55 -7.08 22.46 35.97
CA ASP A 55 -6.26 22.89 37.12
C ASP A 55 -5.14 21.86 37.35
N CYS A 56 -3.90 22.34 37.33
CA CYS A 56 -2.70 21.52 37.49
C CYS A 56 -1.91 21.83 38.77
N GLY A 57 -2.43 22.75 39.63
CA GLY A 57 -1.75 23.22 40.84
C GLY A 57 -0.75 24.36 40.60
N LEU A 58 -0.65 24.87 39.34
CA LEU A 58 0.11 26.06 38.98
C LEU A 58 -0.82 27.26 38.82
N SER A 59 -0.25 28.47 38.71
CA SER A 59 -0.98 29.71 38.48
C SER A 59 -1.81 29.72 37.21
N GLU A 60 -1.33 29.01 36.14
CA GLU A 60 -2.03 28.84 34.90
C GLU A 60 -2.61 27.44 34.76
N ARG A 61 -3.78 27.34 34.09
CA ARG A 61 -4.42 26.04 33.80
C ARG A 61 -3.69 25.37 32.68
N ALA A 62 -3.41 24.06 32.80
CA ALA A 62 -2.84 23.27 31.72
C ALA A 62 -3.86 23.16 30.54
N PRO A 63 -3.45 23.50 29.32
CA PRO A 63 -4.26 23.18 28.13
C PRO A 63 -4.67 21.72 28.16
N MET A 64 -5.94 21.42 27.86
CA MET A 64 -6.48 20.06 27.90
C MET A 64 -7.54 19.88 26.82
N CYS A 65 -7.52 18.75 26.17
CA CYS A 65 -8.64 18.22 25.40
C CYS A 65 -8.84 16.74 25.75
N GLY A 66 -9.96 16.17 25.35
CA GLY A 66 -10.24 14.77 25.68
C GLY A 66 -11.32 14.16 24.80
N VAL A 67 -11.25 12.85 24.67
CA VAL A 67 -12.18 12.03 23.89
C VAL A 67 -12.75 10.92 24.78
N PRO A 68 -14.02 10.49 24.57
CA PRO A 68 -14.56 9.36 25.30
C PRO A 68 -13.78 8.08 24.95
N PHE A 69 -13.41 7.28 25.96
CA PHE A 69 -12.57 6.10 25.74
C PHE A 69 -13.20 5.06 24.78
N HIS A 70 -14.53 4.94 24.82
CA HIS A 70 -15.26 3.98 23.98
C HIS A 70 -15.32 4.36 22.49
N SER A 71 -14.95 5.59 22.13
CA SER A 71 -14.86 6.08 20.75
C SER A 71 -13.45 6.54 20.39
N ALA A 72 -12.46 6.20 21.19
CA ALA A 72 -11.07 6.63 20.99
C ALA A 72 -10.47 6.13 19.69
N SER A 73 -10.85 4.92 19.22
CA SER A 73 -10.37 4.34 17.96
C SER A 73 -10.52 5.29 16.76
N VAL A 74 -11.68 5.95 16.62
CA VAL A 74 -11.94 6.90 15.53
C VAL A 74 -11.00 8.11 15.56
N TYR A 75 -10.65 8.59 16.76
CA TYR A 75 -9.75 9.73 16.94
C TYR A 75 -8.29 9.33 16.75
N ILE A 76 -7.91 8.14 17.24
CA ILE A 76 -6.58 7.56 17.02
C ILE A 76 -6.35 7.38 15.50
N ALA A 77 -7.33 6.83 14.78
CA ALA A 77 -7.28 6.70 13.32
C ALA A 77 -6.86 7.99 12.62
N LYS A 78 -7.56 9.09 12.92
CA LYS A 78 -7.28 10.40 12.31
C LYS A 78 -5.88 10.93 12.60
N LEU A 79 -5.34 10.63 13.78
CA LEU A 79 -3.97 11.02 14.13
C LEU A 79 -2.94 10.16 13.38
N ILE A 80 -3.17 8.85 13.33
CA ILE A 80 -2.31 7.89 12.62
C ILE A 80 -2.28 8.19 11.12
N GLU A 81 -3.43 8.47 10.49
CA GLU A 81 -3.50 8.87 9.06
C GLU A 81 -2.69 10.14 8.77
N LYS A 82 -2.52 11.01 9.76
CA LYS A 82 -1.68 12.22 9.65
C LYS A 82 -0.22 12.00 10.07
N GLY A 83 0.17 10.76 10.34
CA GLY A 83 1.54 10.37 10.68
C GLY A 83 1.92 10.56 12.15
N TYR A 84 0.97 10.86 13.05
CA TYR A 84 1.26 10.96 14.49
C TYR A 84 1.30 9.59 15.14
N LYS A 85 2.14 9.43 16.17
CA LYS A 85 2.16 8.28 17.05
C LYS A 85 1.31 8.56 18.29
N VAL A 86 0.60 7.54 18.80
CA VAL A 86 -0.31 7.67 19.94
C VAL A 86 0.04 6.64 21.01
N ALA A 87 0.42 7.11 22.19
CA ALA A 87 0.65 6.25 23.37
C ALA A 87 -0.65 6.12 24.20
N ILE A 88 -1.15 4.90 24.36
CA ILE A 88 -2.37 4.61 25.11
C ILE A 88 -2.00 4.26 26.56
N CYS A 89 -2.34 5.15 27.48
CA CYS A 89 -2.06 4.99 28.90
C CYS A 89 -3.34 4.63 29.65
N GLU A 90 -3.41 3.40 30.19
CA GLU A 90 -4.56 2.84 30.90
C GLU A 90 -4.36 2.75 32.41
N GLN A 91 -5.46 2.65 33.13
CA GLN A 91 -5.47 2.39 34.55
C GLN A 91 -5.23 0.90 34.80
N VAL A 92 -4.09 0.54 35.36
CA VAL A 92 -3.70 -0.85 35.63
C VAL A 92 -4.04 -1.30 37.07
N GLU A 93 -4.67 -0.41 37.87
CA GLU A 93 -5.09 -0.66 39.25
C GLU A 93 -6.57 -0.31 39.39
N ASP A 94 -7.32 -1.15 40.13
CA ASP A 94 -8.74 -0.86 40.41
C ASP A 94 -8.88 0.40 41.31
N PRO A 95 -9.59 1.43 40.84
CA PRO A 95 -9.82 2.65 41.61
C PRO A 95 -10.43 2.43 43.00
N LYS A 96 -11.16 1.32 43.22
CA LYS A 96 -11.79 0.97 44.50
C LYS A 96 -10.79 0.44 45.53
N THR A 97 -9.66 -0.10 45.09
CA THR A 97 -8.63 -0.71 45.94
C THR A 97 -7.37 0.13 46.05
N ALA A 98 -7.19 1.13 45.19
CA ALA A 98 -6.01 1.98 45.13
C ALA A 98 -5.83 2.80 46.42
N LYS A 99 -4.64 2.71 47.04
CA LYS A 99 -4.23 3.57 48.17
C LYS A 99 -3.52 4.82 47.65
N GLY A 100 -4.28 5.81 47.17
CA GLY A 100 -3.74 7.06 46.65
C GLY A 100 -4.15 7.30 45.21
N ILE A 101 -3.17 7.66 44.36
CA ILE A 101 -3.43 7.84 42.92
C ILE A 101 -3.38 6.49 42.22
N VAL A 102 -4.41 6.19 41.44
CA VAL A 102 -4.50 4.99 40.61
C VAL A 102 -3.28 4.90 39.68
N LYS A 103 -2.59 3.77 39.67
CA LYS A 103 -1.45 3.51 38.79
C LYS A 103 -1.90 3.44 37.34
N ARG A 104 -1.15 4.10 36.48
CA ARG A 104 -1.37 4.11 35.03
C ARG A 104 -0.08 3.76 34.32
N GLU A 105 -0.19 2.99 33.27
CA GLU A 105 0.94 2.57 32.42
C GLU A 105 0.54 2.65 30.97
N VAL A 106 1.52 2.91 30.10
CA VAL A 106 1.32 2.79 28.67
C VAL A 106 1.25 1.31 28.34
N ILE A 107 0.09 0.88 27.86
CA ILE A 107 -0.18 -0.49 27.48
C ILE A 107 0.12 -0.78 26.01
N ARG A 108 0.14 0.26 25.17
CA ARG A 108 0.42 0.16 23.74
C ARG A 108 0.77 1.52 23.16
N VAL A 109 1.68 1.54 22.20
CA VAL A 109 1.90 2.67 21.30
C VAL A 109 1.39 2.29 19.91
N VAL A 110 0.47 3.08 19.36
CA VAL A 110 -0.06 2.91 18.02
C VAL A 110 0.71 3.85 17.09
N THR A 111 1.31 3.31 16.04
CA THR A 111 2.05 4.05 15.02
C THR A 111 1.51 3.69 13.63
N PRO A 112 1.80 4.44 12.56
CA PRO A 112 1.31 4.13 11.22
C PRO A 112 1.59 2.69 10.74
N GLY A 113 2.76 2.12 11.10
CA GLY A 113 3.19 0.77 10.74
C GLY A 113 2.74 -0.32 11.72
N THR A 114 2.20 0.04 12.90
CA THR A 114 1.86 -0.93 13.95
C THR A 114 0.36 -1.01 14.26
N VAL A 115 -0.49 -0.60 13.34
CA VAL A 115 -1.94 -0.71 13.45
C VAL A 115 -2.38 -2.17 13.31
N VAL A 116 -3.30 -2.60 14.21
CA VAL A 116 -3.93 -3.94 14.19
C VAL A 116 -5.45 -3.85 14.18
N ASP A 117 -5.99 -2.71 14.64
CA ASP A 117 -7.42 -2.46 14.76
C ASP A 117 -8.05 -2.40 13.36
N GLU A 118 -9.06 -3.26 13.11
CA GLU A 118 -9.68 -3.45 11.79
C GLU A 118 -10.26 -2.17 11.20
N GLU A 119 -10.85 -1.32 12.05
CA GLU A 119 -11.42 -0.04 11.65
C GLU A 119 -10.39 0.95 11.06
N LEU A 120 -9.09 0.73 11.31
CA LEU A 120 -7.97 1.56 10.89
C LEU A 120 -7.21 1.01 9.67
N LEU A 121 -7.51 -0.23 9.28
CA LEU A 121 -6.80 -0.95 8.23
C LEU A 121 -7.62 -0.96 6.93
N ASP A 122 -6.93 -0.79 5.80
CA ASP A 122 -7.51 -1.13 4.51
C ASP A 122 -7.59 -2.67 4.40
N GLU A 123 -8.77 -3.19 4.07
CA GLU A 123 -9.01 -4.64 4.01
C GLU A 123 -8.13 -5.33 2.97
N LYS A 124 -7.89 -4.68 1.83
CA LYS A 124 -7.21 -5.25 0.66
C LYS A 124 -5.73 -4.90 0.54
N ASN A 125 -5.20 -4.10 1.46
CA ASN A 125 -3.80 -3.71 1.51
C ASN A 125 -3.13 -4.14 2.81
N ASN A 126 -1.84 -4.47 2.72
CA ASN A 126 -1.00 -4.70 3.89
C ASN A 126 -0.65 -3.37 4.58
N ASN A 127 -0.32 -3.44 5.87
CA ASN A 127 0.12 -2.31 6.67
C ASN A 127 1.56 -2.53 7.14
N TYR A 128 2.51 -2.27 6.25
CA TYR A 128 3.91 -2.58 6.50
C TYR A 128 4.63 -1.53 7.34
N LEU A 129 5.41 -2.01 8.31
CA LEU A 129 6.52 -1.33 8.97
C LEU A 129 7.82 -1.79 8.30
N ALA A 130 8.67 -0.88 7.86
CA ALA A 130 10.01 -1.20 7.37
C ALA A 130 11.09 -0.72 8.33
N VAL A 131 12.14 -1.53 8.50
CA VAL A 131 13.33 -1.19 9.26
C VAL A 131 14.55 -1.41 8.39
N ILE A 132 15.37 -0.38 8.24
CA ILE A 132 16.52 -0.40 7.34
C ILE A 132 17.77 -0.01 8.14
N TYR A 133 18.72 -0.91 8.16
CA TYR A 133 20.05 -0.68 8.71
C TYR A 133 21.06 -0.56 7.58
N SER A 134 21.85 0.50 7.56
CA SER A 134 22.92 0.69 6.59
C SER A 134 24.27 0.86 7.27
N GLN A 135 25.30 0.30 6.62
CA GLN A 135 26.68 0.59 6.93
C GLN A 135 27.48 0.60 5.62
N SER A 136 28.07 1.72 5.28
CA SER A 136 28.74 1.97 3.99
C SER A 136 27.74 1.92 2.81
N ASP A 137 27.79 0.92 1.96
CA ASP A 137 26.89 0.75 0.80
C ASP A 137 26.06 -0.53 0.85
N LYS A 138 26.00 -1.15 2.03
CA LYS A 138 25.20 -2.35 2.29
C LYS A 138 24.04 -2.03 3.21
N TYR A 139 22.90 -2.62 2.92
CA TYR A 139 21.67 -2.40 3.64
C TYR A 139 21.04 -3.71 4.07
N GLY A 140 20.70 -3.83 5.34
CA GLY A 140 19.76 -4.82 5.84
C GLY A 140 18.36 -4.25 5.79
N PHE A 141 17.46 -4.95 5.15
CA PHE A 141 16.05 -4.56 5.00
C PHE A 141 15.16 -5.59 5.69
N ALA A 142 14.33 -5.13 6.61
CA ALA A 142 13.29 -5.94 7.24
C ALA A 142 11.96 -5.23 7.13
N VAL A 143 10.91 -5.98 6.82
CA VAL A 143 9.55 -5.44 6.71
C VAL A 143 8.55 -6.40 7.34
N SER A 144 7.59 -5.87 8.10
CA SER A 144 6.56 -6.65 8.77
C SER A 144 5.19 -6.00 8.66
N ASP A 145 4.17 -6.83 8.43
CA ASP A 145 2.78 -6.47 8.67
C ASP A 145 2.30 -7.19 9.94
N ILE A 146 2.24 -6.44 11.04
CA ILE A 146 1.81 -7.02 12.33
C ILE A 146 0.34 -7.41 12.34
N SER A 147 -0.48 -6.88 11.44
CA SER A 147 -1.89 -7.25 11.35
C SER A 147 -2.12 -8.63 10.72
N THR A 148 -1.15 -9.15 9.94
CA THR A 148 -1.19 -10.46 9.31
C THR A 148 -0.14 -11.43 9.84
N GLY A 149 0.85 -10.92 10.60
CA GLY A 149 1.92 -11.75 11.17
C GLY A 149 3.02 -12.14 10.18
N GLU A 150 3.20 -11.36 9.09
CA GLU A 150 4.20 -11.59 8.07
C GLU A 150 5.48 -10.80 8.36
N ILE A 151 6.65 -11.45 8.19
CA ILE A 151 7.96 -10.80 8.23
C ILE A 151 8.75 -11.23 6.99
N TYR A 152 9.31 -10.26 6.29
CA TYR A 152 10.22 -10.46 5.17
C TYR A 152 11.54 -9.74 5.44
N THR A 153 12.66 -10.35 5.02
CA THR A 153 13.97 -9.73 5.18
C THR A 153 14.92 -10.09 4.06
N THR A 154 15.81 -9.17 3.73
CA THR A 154 16.87 -9.36 2.74
C THR A 154 18.07 -8.47 3.05
N GLU A 155 19.19 -8.75 2.39
CA GLU A 155 20.37 -7.89 2.37
C GLU A 155 20.62 -7.41 0.95
N ILE A 156 20.84 -6.13 0.77
CA ILE A 156 20.96 -5.46 -0.53
C ILE A 156 22.18 -4.53 -0.55
N SER A 157 22.60 -4.16 -1.74
CA SER A 157 23.73 -3.24 -1.97
C SER A 157 23.31 -2.07 -2.82
N GLY A 158 23.58 -0.86 -2.32
CA GLY A 158 23.23 0.37 -3.00
C GLY A 158 21.89 0.99 -2.58
N ALA A 159 21.86 2.32 -2.54
CA ALA A 159 20.67 3.08 -2.14
C ALA A 159 19.48 2.90 -3.10
N ASP A 160 19.74 2.76 -4.40
CA ASP A 160 18.69 2.58 -5.41
C ASP A 160 17.94 1.27 -5.20
N GLU A 161 18.64 0.16 -4.88
CA GLU A 161 18.01 -1.10 -4.55
C GLU A 161 17.19 -1.03 -3.25
N ALA A 162 17.67 -0.27 -2.26
CA ALA A 162 16.90 -0.03 -1.03
C ALA A 162 15.59 0.73 -1.32
N LEU A 163 15.63 1.73 -2.19
CA LEU A 163 14.44 2.46 -2.62
C LEU A 163 13.48 1.59 -3.44
N ASN A 164 13.98 0.65 -4.25
CA ASN A 164 13.15 -0.31 -4.96
C ASN A 164 12.42 -1.27 -4.00
N GLU A 165 13.08 -1.72 -2.92
CA GLU A 165 12.42 -2.54 -1.89
C GLU A 165 11.37 -1.73 -1.10
N ILE A 166 11.64 -0.46 -0.76
CA ILE A 166 10.63 0.43 -0.17
C ILE A 166 9.42 0.55 -1.10
N ALA A 167 9.64 0.77 -2.40
CA ALA A 167 8.57 0.85 -3.39
C ALA A 167 7.77 -0.46 -3.55
N ARG A 168 8.45 -1.61 -3.38
CA ARG A 168 7.83 -2.94 -3.48
C ARG A 168 6.84 -3.21 -2.36
N TYR A 169 7.14 -2.77 -1.14
CA TYR A 169 6.28 -3.03 0.02
C TYR A 169 5.37 -1.86 0.38
N GLU A 170 5.65 -0.65 -0.08
CA GLU A 170 4.88 0.57 0.23
C GLU A 170 4.61 0.72 1.75
N PRO A 171 5.66 0.68 2.61
CA PRO A 171 5.48 0.73 4.05
C PRO A 171 4.80 2.02 4.49
N LYS A 172 4.07 1.96 5.60
CA LYS A 172 3.42 3.13 6.21
C LYS A 172 4.33 3.84 7.21
N GLU A 173 5.35 3.15 7.68
CA GLU A 173 6.33 3.66 8.63
C GLU A 173 7.71 3.07 8.28
N ILE A 174 8.74 3.88 8.39
CA ILE A 174 10.12 3.49 8.07
C ILE A 174 11.04 3.93 9.19
N LEU A 175 11.81 2.99 9.75
CA LEU A 175 12.86 3.27 10.73
C LEU A 175 14.22 3.14 10.08
N LEU A 176 15.09 4.11 10.28
CA LEU A 176 16.42 4.18 9.70
C LEU A 176 17.47 4.36 10.80
N ASN A 177 18.65 3.73 10.68
CA ASN A 177 19.81 4.18 11.43
C ASN A 177 20.44 5.42 10.79
N SER A 178 21.38 6.08 11.47
CA SER A 178 21.94 7.37 11.04
C SER A 178 22.56 7.32 9.63
N ASP A 179 23.31 6.25 9.28
CA ASP A 179 23.90 6.10 7.93
C ASP A 179 22.82 5.91 6.83
N ALA A 180 21.74 5.16 7.12
CA ALA A 180 20.62 5.03 6.21
C ALA A 180 19.82 6.34 6.08
N ALA A 181 19.64 7.08 7.18
CA ALA A 181 18.91 8.33 7.19
C ALA A 181 19.61 9.39 6.33
N GLU A 182 20.94 9.55 6.46
CA GLU A 182 21.73 10.46 5.63
C GLU A 182 21.54 10.18 4.12
N LYS A 183 21.47 8.91 3.72
CA LYS A 183 21.43 8.49 2.32
C LYS A 183 20.03 8.43 1.71
N LEU A 184 19.01 8.06 2.50
CA LEU A 184 17.69 7.72 2.00
C LEU A 184 16.59 8.72 2.36
N SER A 185 16.67 9.45 3.50
CA SER A 185 15.52 10.23 4.01
C SER A 185 14.96 11.23 3.00
N ALA A 186 15.81 12.01 2.36
CA ALA A 186 15.37 13.01 1.38
C ALA A 186 14.64 12.37 0.17
N GLN A 187 15.11 11.20 -0.28
CA GLN A 187 14.49 10.48 -1.40
C GLN A 187 13.19 9.76 -0.99
N VAL A 188 13.14 9.25 0.25
CA VAL A 188 11.94 8.63 0.80
C VAL A 188 10.83 9.67 0.94
N GLU A 189 11.10 10.82 1.54
CA GLU A 189 10.14 11.92 1.64
C GLU A 189 9.63 12.40 0.27
N LEU A 190 10.55 12.58 -0.68
CA LEU A 190 10.22 13.08 -2.01
C LEU A 190 9.37 12.08 -2.81
N ARG A 191 9.72 10.79 -2.79
CA ARG A 191 9.10 9.78 -3.67
C ARG A 191 7.88 9.11 -3.06
N PHE A 192 7.88 8.90 -1.74
CA PHE A 192 6.84 8.13 -1.03
C PHE A 192 5.98 8.98 -0.11
N HIS A 193 6.36 10.24 0.14
CA HIS A 193 5.67 11.17 1.05
C HIS A 193 5.57 10.62 2.49
N ILE A 194 6.59 9.89 2.92
CA ILE A 194 6.75 9.35 4.26
C ILE A 194 7.97 10.03 4.89
N THR A 195 7.81 10.61 6.06
CA THR A 195 8.93 11.08 6.87
C THR A 195 9.45 9.88 7.68
N PRO A 196 10.65 9.37 7.38
CA PRO A 196 11.19 8.24 8.13
C PRO A 196 11.64 8.67 9.52
N ASP A 197 11.54 7.74 10.48
CA ASP A 197 12.04 7.93 11.84
C ASP A 197 13.51 7.55 11.89
N GLU A 198 14.36 8.49 12.28
CA GLU A 198 15.76 8.23 12.56
C GLU A 198 15.93 7.71 13.98
N CYS A 199 16.45 6.50 14.12
CA CYS A 199 16.79 5.88 15.39
C CYS A 199 18.30 5.94 15.63
N THR A 200 18.71 6.05 16.89
CA THR A 200 20.14 6.05 17.25
C THR A 200 20.81 4.74 16.87
N ASP A 201 22.10 4.78 16.54
CA ASP A 201 22.85 3.57 16.14
C ASP A 201 22.89 2.53 17.27
N ASP A 202 22.88 2.93 18.53
CA ASP A 202 22.78 2.04 19.69
C ASP A 202 21.53 1.15 19.65
N PHE A 203 20.42 1.65 19.06
CA PHE A 203 19.20 0.87 18.86
C PHE A 203 19.40 -0.30 17.90
N PHE A 204 20.31 -0.18 16.92
CA PHE A 204 20.64 -1.21 15.93
C PHE A 204 21.85 -2.06 16.33
N GLU A 205 22.59 -1.70 17.39
CA GLU A 205 23.83 -2.37 17.80
C GLU A 205 23.70 -3.14 19.10
N ASN A 206 22.63 -3.93 19.26
CA ASN A 206 22.47 -4.80 20.42
C ASN A 206 23.11 -6.19 20.20
N SER A 207 24.03 -6.57 21.07
CA SER A 207 24.70 -7.87 21.02
C SER A 207 23.77 -9.08 21.26
N GLU A 208 22.55 -8.84 21.75
CA GLU A 208 21.56 -9.89 22.00
C GLU A 208 20.61 -10.16 20.83
N PHE A 209 20.70 -9.40 19.74
CA PHE A 209 19.78 -9.54 18.61
C PHE A 209 19.73 -10.96 18.05
N GLU A 210 20.87 -11.60 17.84
CA GLU A 210 20.90 -12.99 17.36
C GLU A 210 20.11 -13.92 18.30
N LYS A 211 20.33 -13.81 19.60
CA LYS A 211 19.63 -14.61 20.60
C LYS A 211 18.12 -14.30 20.61
N ASN A 212 17.75 -13.03 20.56
CA ASN A 212 16.33 -12.60 20.53
C ASN A 212 15.62 -13.10 19.26
N ILE A 213 16.28 -13.01 18.10
CA ILE A 213 15.78 -13.55 16.82
C ILE A 213 15.55 -15.06 16.93
N LEU A 214 16.54 -15.81 17.42
CA LEU A 214 16.43 -17.27 17.57
C LEU A 214 15.32 -17.65 18.55
N GLN A 215 15.17 -16.92 19.65
CA GLN A 215 14.09 -17.11 20.61
C GLN A 215 12.73 -16.80 20.00
N GLN A 216 12.58 -15.68 19.27
CA GLN A 216 11.35 -15.25 18.63
C GLN A 216 10.83 -16.29 17.63
N PHE A 217 11.72 -16.82 16.80
CA PHE A 217 11.36 -17.79 15.75
C PHE A 217 11.46 -19.26 16.20
N GLY A 218 11.81 -19.53 17.45
CA GLY A 218 11.97 -20.90 17.98
C GLY A 218 13.03 -21.71 17.24
N LYS A 219 14.15 -21.07 16.85
CA LYS A 219 15.23 -21.70 16.08
C LYS A 219 16.49 -21.85 16.92
N ASN A 220 17.36 -22.78 16.50
CA ASN A 220 18.63 -23.06 17.19
C ASN A 220 19.83 -22.36 16.54
N SER A 221 19.68 -21.95 15.26
CA SER A 221 20.72 -21.26 14.50
C SER A 221 20.14 -20.33 13.44
N LEU A 222 20.89 -19.28 13.07
CA LEU A 222 20.51 -18.35 11.99
C LEU A 222 20.44 -19.03 10.63
N SER A 223 21.15 -20.14 10.43
CA SER A 223 21.11 -20.92 9.18
C SER A 223 19.75 -21.56 8.90
N GLU A 224 18.96 -21.88 9.94
CA GLU A 224 17.60 -22.42 9.77
C GLU A 224 16.61 -21.39 9.17
N ILE A 225 16.96 -20.12 9.26
CA ILE A 225 16.19 -19.00 8.71
C ILE A 225 16.95 -18.22 7.64
N ALA A 226 18.05 -18.79 7.14
CA ALA A 226 18.91 -18.21 6.09
C ALA A 226 19.43 -16.79 6.39
N LEU A 227 19.75 -16.49 7.64
CA LEU A 227 20.32 -15.23 8.10
C LEU A 227 21.80 -15.30 8.48
N ASP A 228 22.40 -16.49 8.50
CA ASP A 228 23.80 -16.71 8.88
C ASP A 228 24.82 -15.95 8.01
N THR A 229 24.49 -15.68 6.75
CA THR A 229 25.31 -14.92 5.80
C THR A 229 24.88 -13.46 5.61
N LYS A 230 23.91 -12.97 6.39
CA LYS A 230 23.26 -11.66 6.22
C LYS A 230 23.31 -10.80 7.48
N PRO A 231 24.50 -10.34 7.91
CA PRO A 231 24.67 -9.61 9.17
C PRO A 231 23.89 -8.29 9.25
N TYR A 232 23.69 -7.60 8.13
CA TYR A 232 22.92 -6.36 8.08
C TYR A 232 21.42 -6.64 8.22
N ALA A 233 20.93 -7.71 7.61
CA ALA A 233 19.54 -8.16 7.78
C ALA A 233 19.27 -8.59 9.24
N VAL A 234 20.22 -9.25 9.91
CA VAL A 234 20.11 -9.58 11.35
C VAL A 234 19.91 -8.32 12.19
N ARG A 235 20.64 -7.23 11.90
CA ARG A 235 20.46 -5.97 12.62
C ARG A 235 19.10 -5.32 12.36
N ALA A 236 18.64 -5.32 11.11
CA ALA A 236 17.33 -4.78 10.77
C ALA A 236 16.19 -5.59 11.43
N VAL A 237 16.26 -6.93 11.41
CA VAL A 237 15.27 -7.80 12.05
C VAL A 237 15.31 -7.66 13.58
N GLY A 238 16.50 -7.60 14.17
CA GLY A 238 16.65 -7.41 15.62
C GLY A 238 16.06 -6.09 16.10
N ALA A 239 16.34 -5.00 15.38
CA ALA A 239 15.78 -3.69 15.66
C ALA A 239 14.24 -3.68 15.47
N MET A 240 13.73 -4.35 14.43
CA MET A 240 12.28 -4.49 14.22
C MET A 240 11.60 -5.19 15.39
N ILE A 241 12.11 -6.32 15.86
CA ILE A 241 11.56 -7.07 17.00
C ILE A 241 11.57 -6.17 18.24
N ALA A 242 12.69 -5.50 18.53
CA ALA A 242 12.80 -4.59 19.67
C ALA A 242 11.79 -3.42 19.60
N TYR A 243 11.59 -2.85 18.41
CA TYR A 243 10.59 -1.80 18.20
C TYR A 243 9.16 -2.29 18.41
N LEU A 244 8.84 -3.46 17.89
CA LEU A 244 7.51 -4.05 18.04
C LEU A 244 7.23 -4.44 19.50
N GLU A 245 8.21 -4.98 20.21
CA GLU A 245 8.09 -5.25 21.67
C GLU A 245 7.88 -3.97 22.48
N HIS A 246 8.63 -2.91 22.13
CA HIS A 246 8.48 -1.61 22.77
C HIS A 246 7.10 -0.99 22.52
N THR A 247 6.57 -1.08 21.31
CA THR A 247 5.30 -0.46 20.93
C THR A 247 4.08 -1.28 21.36
N GLN A 248 4.11 -2.60 21.22
CA GLN A 248 2.96 -3.46 21.52
C GLN A 248 2.87 -3.83 23.00
N LYS A 249 3.98 -3.83 23.76
CA LYS A 249 4.05 -4.19 25.18
C LYS A 249 3.48 -5.59 25.52
N THR A 250 3.31 -6.42 24.52
CA THR A 250 2.76 -7.78 24.60
C THR A 250 3.68 -8.76 23.86
N SER A 251 3.53 -10.06 24.16
CA SER A 251 4.29 -11.09 23.47
C SER A 251 3.88 -11.18 22.00
N LEU A 252 4.86 -11.25 21.11
CA LEU A 252 4.70 -11.32 19.66
C LEU A 252 4.78 -12.76 19.13
N THR A 253 4.30 -13.75 19.90
CA THR A 253 4.44 -15.17 19.60
C THR A 253 3.89 -15.60 18.23
N TYR A 254 2.94 -14.85 17.68
CA TYR A 254 2.38 -15.09 16.35
C TYR A 254 3.31 -14.65 15.21
N LEU A 255 4.29 -13.77 15.48
CA LEU A 255 5.36 -13.42 14.54
C LEU A 255 6.47 -14.47 14.59
N ASN A 256 6.15 -15.71 14.27
CA ASN A 256 7.03 -16.86 14.42
C ASN A 256 7.60 -17.36 13.08
N THR A 257 7.22 -16.71 11.98
CA THR A 257 7.70 -17.07 10.63
C THR A 257 8.40 -15.88 10.00
N ILE A 258 9.61 -16.08 9.52
CA ILE A 258 10.39 -15.10 8.79
C ILE A 258 10.70 -15.62 7.38
N ASN A 259 10.48 -14.79 6.38
CA ASN A 259 10.76 -15.08 4.99
C ASN A 259 12.02 -14.33 4.56
N THR A 260 13.16 -15.02 4.63
CA THR A 260 14.42 -14.50 4.11
C THR A 260 14.52 -14.78 2.62
N TYR A 261 14.72 -13.74 1.80
CA TYR A 261 14.75 -13.86 0.34
C TYR A 261 15.98 -13.18 -0.26
N GLU A 262 16.30 -13.56 -1.49
CA GLU A 262 17.24 -12.85 -2.35
C GLU A 262 16.47 -12.00 -3.37
N VAL A 263 16.88 -10.75 -3.57
CA VAL A 263 16.19 -9.83 -4.52
C VAL A 263 16.16 -10.44 -5.93
N ASN A 264 17.21 -11.15 -6.32
CA ASN A 264 17.33 -11.80 -7.62
C ASN A 264 16.45 -13.06 -7.83
N GLN A 265 15.65 -13.47 -6.83
CA GLN A 265 14.64 -14.54 -6.99
C GLN A 265 13.37 -14.07 -7.68
N TYR A 266 13.17 -12.77 -7.79
CA TYR A 266 12.02 -12.13 -8.42
C TYR A 266 12.46 -11.23 -9.56
N MET A 267 11.57 -11.01 -10.51
CA MET A 267 11.77 -9.98 -11.53
C MET A 267 11.83 -8.60 -10.88
N ASP A 268 12.89 -7.88 -11.12
CA ASP A 268 13.06 -6.53 -10.60
C ASP A 268 12.30 -5.51 -11.44
N ILE A 269 11.53 -4.66 -10.75
CA ILE A 269 10.73 -3.60 -11.35
C ILE A 269 11.00 -2.35 -10.52
N ASP A 270 11.73 -1.40 -11.07
CA ASP A 270 12.09 -0.18 -10.36
C ASP A 270 10.87 0.74 -10.08
N VAL A 271 11.06 1.72 -9.21
CA VAL A 271 10.01 2.69 -8.79
C VAL A 271 9.37 3.36 -10.02
N ASN A 272 10.19 3.79 -10.98
CA ASN A 272 9.72 4.50 -12.17
C ASN A 272 8.91 3.58 -13.08
N THR A 273 9.36 2.34 -13.26
CA THR A 273 8.68 1.33 -14.06
C THR A 273 7.33 0.94 -13.45
N ARG A 274 7.24 0.78 -12.11
CA ARG A 274 5.96 0.52 -11.41
C ARG A 274 4.95 1.63 -11.72
N ARG A 275 5.37 2.87 -11.57
CA ARG A 275 4.55 4.06 -11.86
C ARG A 275 4.18 4.16 -13.33
N ASN A 276 5.14 3.99 -14.25
CA ASN A 276 4.93 4.13 -15.70
C ASN A 276 4.01 3.04 -16.28
N LEU A 277 4.04 1.83 -15.74
CA LEU A 277 3.17 0.72 -16.13
C LEU A 277 1.81 0.73 -15.40
N GLU A 278 1.62 1.61 -14.42
CA GLU A 278 0.40 1.70 -13.62
C GLU A 278 0.01 0.32 -13.06
N ILE A 279 0.95 -0.31 -12.33
CA ILE A 279 0.81 -1.70 -11.89
C ILE A 279 -0.27 -1.84 -10.83
N THR A 280 -0.21 -1.05 -9.76
CA THR A 280 -1.13 -1.12 -8.60
C THR A 280 -2.13 0.04 -8.58
N GLU A 281 -1.72 1.22 -9.06
CA GLU A 281 -2.51 2.44 -9.09
C GLU A 281 -2.22 3.27 -10.35
N THR A 282 -3.11 4.20 -10.68
CA THR A 282 -2.92 5.13 -11.80
C THR A 282 -1.91 6.22 -11.45
N MET A 283 -1.11 6.66 -12.45
CA MET A 283 -0.08 7.68 -12.27
C MET A 283 -0.64 9.03 -11.82
N ARG A 284 -1.80 9.41 -12.35
CA ARG A 284 -2.38 10.74 -12.14
C ARG A 284 -3.22 10.84 -10.87
N ASP A 285 -4.18 9.93 -10.72
CA ASP A 285 -5.22 10.05 -9.70
C ASP A 285 -4.94 9.17 -8.47
N LYS A 286 -3.85 8.36 -8.51
CA LYS A 286 -3.47 7.44 -7.43
C LYS A 286 -4.60 6.51 -6.99
N VAL A 287 -5.38 6.03 -7.95
CA VAL A 287 -6.51 5.11 -7.72
C VAL A 287 -6.25 3.75 -8.35
N LYS A 288 -6.77 2.70 -7.75
CA LYS A 288 -6.68 1.32 -8.25
C LYS A 288 -7.35 1.16 -9.63
N ARG A 289 -8.49 1.81 -9.85
CA ARG A 289 -9.24 1.69 -11.11
C ARG A 289 -8.44 2.28 -12.29
N GLY A 290 -8.10 1.45 -13.26
CA GLY A 290 -7.26 1.81 -14.40
C GLY A 290 -5.84 1.25 -14.30
N SER A 291 -5.51 0.51 -13.23
CA SER A 291 -4.23 -0.19 -13.06
C SER A 291 -4.30 -1.64 -13.54
N LEU A 292 -3.14 -2.33 -13.59
CA LEU A 292 -3.09 -3.77 -13.85
C LEU A 292 -3.79 -4.56 -12.72
N LEU A 293 -3.54 -4.19 -11.46
CA LEU A 293 -4.18 -4.81 -10.31
C LEU A 293 -5.71 -4.75 -10.41
N TRP A 294 -6.28 -3.63 -10.87
CA TRP A 294 -7.73 -3.54 -11.09
C TRP A 294 -8.24 -4.51 -12.15
N VAL A 295 -7.44 -4.84 -13.17
CA VAL A 295 -7.83 -5.82 -14.19
C VAL A 295 -7.87 -7.21 -13.60
N LEU A 296 -6.88 -7.58 -12.79
CA LEU A 296 -6.66 -8.93 -12.30
C LEU A 296 -7.43 -9.26 -11.02
N ASP A 297 -7.79 -8.25 -10.21
CA ASP A 297 -8.45 -8.46 -8.91
C ASP A 297 -9.95 -8.72 -9.07
N ASN A 298 -10.30 -10.00 -9.06
CA ASN A 298 -11.63 -10.55 -8.87
C ASN A 298 -11.67 -11.47 -7.63
N THR A 299 -10.82 -11.19 -6.63
CA THR A 299 -10.74 -11.99 -5.41
C THR A 299 -12.00 -11.84 -4.57
N GLU A 300 -12.42 -12.92 -3.93
CA GLU A 300 -13.57 -12.99 -3.02
C GLU A 300 -13.18 -12.62 -1.59
N THR A 301 -11.89 -12.79 -1.22
CA THR A 301 -11.38 -12.58 0.14
C THR A 301 -10.36 -11.44 0.22
N SER A 302 -10.30 -10.76 1.37
CA SER A 302 -9.27 -9.75 1.64
C SER A 302 -7.86 -10.35 1.66
N MET A 303 -7.72 -11.57 2.17
CA MET A 303 -6.45 -12.32 2.16
C MET A 303 -5.96 -12.60 0.74
N GLY A 304 -6.84 -13.04 -0.16
CA GLY A 304 -6.53 -13.22 -1.57
C GLY A 304 -6.15 -11.93 -2.28
N ALA A 305 -6.85 -10.83 -1.99
CA ALA A 305 -6.54 -9.53 -2.58
C ALA A 305 -5.11 -9.06 -2.21
N ARG A 306 -4.71 -9.18 -0.94
CA ARG A 306 -3.35 -8.87 -0.49
C ARG A 306 -2.30 -9.77 -1.14
N LEU A 307 -2.55 -11.06 -1.19
CA LEU A 307 -1.64 -12.01 -1.82
C LEU A 307 -1.51 -11.78 -3.33
N LEU A 308 -2.60 -11.42 -4.04
CA LEU A 308 -2.55 -11.07 -5.45
C LEU A 308 -1.67 -9.82 -5.69
N LYS A 309 -1.81 -8.80 -4.85
CA LYS A 309 -0.95 -7.62 -4.91
C LYS A 309 0.52 -8.01 -4.74
N GLN A 310 0.84 -8.84 -3.75
CA GLN A 310 2.21 -9.35 -3.54
C GLN A 310 2.73 -10.13 -4.77
N TRP A 311 1.91 -10.97 -5.42
CA TRP A 311 2.33 -11.69 -6.62
C TRP A 311 2.64 -10.77 -7.79
N ILE A 312 1.86 -9.71 -7.95
CA ILE A 312 2.07 -8.70 -9.00
C ILE A 312 3.38 -7.91 -8.74
N GLU A 313 3.67 -7.62 -7.49
CA GLU A 313 4.87 -6.88 -7.08
C GLU A 313 6.14 -7.74 -7.03
N LYS A 314 5.99 -9.06 -6.96
CA LYS A 314 7.07 -10.05 -6.94
C LYS A 314 6.89 -11.10 -8.04
N PRO A 315 6.98 -10.73 -9.33
CA PRO A 315 6.85 -11.69 -10.41
C PRO A 315 7.99 -12.71 -10.36
N LEU A 316 7.68 -13.97 -10.61
CA LEU A 316 8.65 -15.05 -10.50
C LEU A 316 9.60 -15.08 -11.69
N ILE A 317 10.84 -15.54 -11.46
CA ILE A 317 11.81 -15.86 -12.52
C ILE A 317 12.03 -17.37 -12.67
N ASN A 318 11.51 -18.18 -11.76
CA ASN A 318 11.61 -19.63 -11.83
C ASN A 318 10.51 -20.21 -12.73
N PRO A 319 10.84 -20.79 -13.92
CA PRO A 319 9.85 -21.32 -14.84
C PRO A 319 8.98 -22.43 -14.24
N ILE A 320 9.53 -23.22 -13.31
CA ILE A 320 8.81 -24.34 -12.68
C ILE A 320 7.67 -23.79 -11.83
N GLU A 321 7.95 -22.80 -10.98
CA GLU A 321 6.94 -22.19 -10.12
C GLU A 321 5.90 -21.41 -10.91
N ILE A 322 6.31 -20.71 -11.97
CA ILE A 322 5.39 -20.03 -12.88
C ILE A 322 4.43 -21.04 -13.51
N ASN A 323 4.96 -22.16 -14.03
CA ASN A 323 4.14 -23.18 -14.66
C ASN A 323 3.18 -23.88 -13.68
N LYS A 324 3.57 -24.07 -12.41
CA LYS A 324 2.65 -24.59 -11.38
C LYS A 324 1.42 -23.70 -11.23
N ARG A 325 1.60 -22.36 -11.19
CA ARG A 325 0.51 -21.40 -11.17
C ARG A 325 -0.33 -21.45 -12.45
N LEU A 326 0.31 -21.44 -13.62
CA LEU A 326 -0.35 -21.46 -14.94
C LEU A 326 -1.22 -22.71 -15.12
N TYR A 327 -0.75 -23.91 -14.72
CA TYR A 327 -1.55 -25.13 -14.80
C TYR A 327 -2.77 -25.09 -13.87
N SER A 328 -2.65 -24.47 -12.69
CA SER A 328 -3.79 -24.31 -11.78
C SER A 328 -4.82 -23.30 -12.34
N VAL A 329 -4.35 -22.16 -12.87
CA VAL A 329 -5.22 -21.21 -13.56
C VAL A 329 -5.91 -21.86 -14.77
N LYS A 330 -5.18 -22.71 -15.53
CA LYS A 330 -5.78 -23.47 -16.66
C LYS A 330 -6.92 -24.36 -16.23
N GLU A 331 -6.69 -25.20 -15.22
CA GLU A 331 -7.70 -26.12 -14.71
C GLU A 331 -8.96 -25.37 -14.26
N LEU A 332 -8.80 -24.27 -13.52
CA LEU A 332 -9.90 -23.43 -13.07
C LEU A 332 -10.58 -22.68 -14.22
N THR A 333 -9.84 -22.29 -15.27
CA THR A 333 -10.42 -21.60 -16.43
C THR A 333 -11.27 -22.55 -17.27
N GLU A 334 -10.85 -23.80 -17.45
CA GLU A 334 -11.53 -24.81 -18.25
C GLU A 334 -12.74 -25.43 -17.53
N ASN A 335 -12.76 -25.41 -16.17
CA ASN A 335 -13.83 -26.00 -15.37
C ASN A 335 -14.71 -24.93 -14.73
N ILE A 336 -15.83 -24.61 -15.36
CA ILE A 336 -16.78 -23.57 -14.90
C ILE A 336 -17.40 -23.95 -13.56
N MET A 337 -17.83 -25.22 -13.37
CA MET A 337 -18.46 -25.65 -12.12
C MET A 337 -17.53 -25.53 -10.94
N LEU A 338 -16.27 -26.01 -11.08
CA LEU A 338 -15.25 -25.86 -10.04
C LEU A 338 -15.00 -24.39 -9.67
N ARG A 339 -15.00 -23.50 -10.66
CA ARG A 339 -14.82 -22.06 -10.46
C ARG A 339 -15.96 -21.42 -9.70
N ASP A 340 -17.21 -21.78 -10.04
CA ASP A 340 -18.41 -21.24 -9.38
C ASP A 340 -18.55 -21.79 -7.95
N ASP A 341 -18.26 -23.08 -7.74
CA ASP A 341 -18.28 -23.70 -6.42
C ASP A 341 -17.21 -23.07 -5.50
N LEU A 342 -15.97 -22.89 -5.99
CA LEU A 342 -14.92 -22.21 -5.22
C LEU A 342 -15.28 -20.76 -4.88
N SER A 343 -15.87 -20.01 -5.83
CA SER A 343 -16.32 -18.64 -5.57
C SER A 343 -17.38 -18.58 -4.46
N ALA A 344 -18.34 -19.51 -4.48
CA ALA A 344 -19.38 -19.60 -3.46
C ALA A 344 -18.79 -19.90 -2.06
N VAL A 345 -17.86 -20.85 -1.96
CA VAL A 345 -17.22 -21.21 -0.68
C VAL A 345 -16.37 -20.05 -0.16
N LEU A 346 -15.52 -19.46 -1.02
CA LEU A 346 -14.60 -18.38 -0.61
C LEU A 346 -15.33 -17.10 -0.20
N SER A 347 -16.47 -16.80 -0.82
CA SER A 347 -17.28 -15.63 -0.44
C SER A 347 -17.86 -15.71 0.98
N GLY A 348 -17.92 -16.92 1.56
CA GLY A 348 -18.34 -17.16 2.95
C GLY A 348 -17.20 -17.10 3.98
N THR A 349 -15.98 -16.78 3.57
CA THR A 349 -14.81 -16.76 4.46
C THR A 349 -14.45 -15.33 4.93
N TYR A 350 -13.99 -15.21 6.18
CA TYR A 350 -13.52 -13.97 6.78
C TYR A 350 -11.98 -13.90 6.78
N ASP A 351 -11.44 -12.75 7.13
CA ASP A 351 -10.00 -12.50 7.20
C ASP A 351 -9.36 -13.14 8.44
N ILE A 352 -9.12 -14.45 8.36
CA ILE A 352 -8.51 -15.17 9.49
C ILE A 352 -7.07 -14.76 9.76
N SER A 353 -6.32 -14.26 8.78
CA SER A 353 -4.95 -13.76 9.01
C SER A 353 -4.94 -12.63 10.04
N ARG A 354 -5.85 -11.66 9.91
CA ARG A 354 -5.99 -10.56 10.86
C ARG A 354 -6.62 -10.98 12.18
N ILE A 355 -7.52 -11.96 12.16
CA ILE A 355 -8.10 -12.53 13.39
C ILE A 355 -7.01 -13.22 14.22
N ILE A 356 -6.11 -13.98 13.61
CA ILE A 356 -4.97 -14.63 14.27
C ILE A 356 -4.13 -13.62 15.06
N SER A 357 -3.79 -12.49 14.44
CA SER A 357 -3.01 -11.43 15.10
C SER A 357 -3.75 -10.83 16.30
N ARG A 358 -5.05 -10.55 16.17
CA ARG A 358 -5.88 -10.07 17.29
C ARG A 358 -6.01 -11.09 18.44
N ILE A 359 -6.09 -12.39 18.09
CA ILE A 359 -6.09 -13.47 19.10
C ILE A 359 -4.80 -13.42 19.92
N SER A 360 -3.66 -13.31 19.25
CA SER A 360 -2.34 -13.31 19.90
C SER A 360 -2.09 -12.06 20.73
N LEU A 361 -2.49 -10.90 20.21
CA LEU A 361 -2.35 -9.62 20.90
C LEU A 361 -3.39 -9.40 22.05
N GLY A 362 -4.35 -10.33 22.21
CA GLY A 362 -5.40 -10.23 23.21
C GLY A 362 -6.45 -9.14 22.93
N THR A 363 -6.53 -8.65 21.70
CA THR A 363 -7.49 -7.62 21.27
C THR A 363 -8.70 -8.20 20.52
N VAL A 364 -8.76 -9.52 20.40
CA VAL A 364 -9.84 -10.24 19.71
C VAL A 364 -11.19 -10.03 20.39
N THR A 365 -12.23 -9.82 19.61
CA THR A 365 -13.61 -9.68 20.09
C THR A 365 -14.38 -11.00 19.99
N PRO A 366 -15.49 -11.16 20.71
CA PRO A 366 -16.36 -12.33 20.55
C PRO A 366 -16.86 -12.52 19.11
N LYS A 367 -17.10 -11.43 18.38
CA LYS A 367 -17.50 -11.47 16.96
C LYS A 367 -16.40 -11.99 16.06
N ASP A 368 -15.13 -11.68 16.35
CA ASP A 368 -13.99 -12.21 15.61
C ASP A 368 -13.89 -13.74 15.71
N LEU A 369 -14.14 -14.29 16.92
CA LEU A 369 -14.17 -15.74 17.13
C LEU A 369 -15.35 -16.42 16.39
N ILE A 370 -16.49 -15.74 16.26
CA ILE A 370 -17.57 -16.21 15.40
C ILE A 370 -17.19 -16.13 13.92
N ALA A 371 -16.55 -15.06 13.48
CA ALA A 371 -16.06 -14.94 12.10
C ALA A 371 -15.03 -16.05 11.78
N LEU A 372 -14.14 -16.36 12.74
CA LEU A 372 -13.23 -17.50 12.63
C LEU A 372 -14.02 -18.81 12.50
N LYS A 373 -14.97 -19.10 13.42
CA LYS A 373 -15.82 -20.28 13.35
C LYS A 373 -16.52 -20.42 12.00
N MET A 374 -17.12 -19.34 11.50
CA MET A 374 -17.82 -19.35 10.21
C MET A 374 -16.88 -19.70 9.06
N THR A 375 -15.64 -19.24 9.10
CA THR A 375 -14.62 -19.60 8.10
C THR A 375 -14.21 -21.07 8.22
N LEU A 376 -14.00 -21.57 9.44
CA LEU A 376 -13.65 -22.97 9.67
C LEU A 376 -14.75 -23.92 9.19
N LEU A 377 -16.02 -23.53 9.30
CA LEU A 377 -17.17 -24.30 8.78
C LEU A 377 -17.17 -24.40 7.23
N GLN A 378 -16.45 -23.50 6.52
CA GLN A 378 -16.32 -23.61 5.05
C GLN A 378 -15.19 -24.57 4.62
N LEU A 379 -14.24 -24.92 5.53
CA LEU A 379 -13.09 -25.75 5.16
C LEU A 379 -13.46 -27.14 4.63
N PRO A 380 -14.42 -27.88 5.19
CA PRO A 380 -14.82 -29.16 4.64
C PRO A 380 -15.35 -29.07 3.20
N GLU A 381 -16.14 -28.04 2.88
CA GLU A 381 -16.64 -27.82 1.53
C GLU A 381 -15.52 -27.40 0.57
N LEU A 382 -14.57 -26.60 1.04
CA LEU A 382 -13.38 -26.24 0.27
C LEU A 382 -12.52 -27.48 -0.04
N GLU A 383 -12.26 -28.34 0.95
CA GLU A 383 -11.53 -29.59 0.76
C GLU A 383 -12.25 -30.53 -0.22
N TYR A 384 -13.56 -30.66 -0.08
CA TYR A 384 -14.39 -31.46 -1.00
C TYR A 384 -14.32 -30.90 -2.42
N THR A 385 -14.44 -29.59 -2.60
CA THR A 385 -14.38 -28.94 -3.91
C THR A 385 -13.00 -29.13 -4.56
N LEU A 386 -11.91 -29.10 -3.78
CA LEU A 386 -10.57 -29.38 -4.24
C LEU A 386 -10.27 -30.90 -4.41
N SER A 387 -11.20 -31.81 -4.08
CA SER A 387 -10.94 -33.26 -4.08
C SER A 387 -10.54 -33.84 -5.44
N ASN A 388 -11.01 -33.26 -6.54
CA ASN A 388 -10.80 -33.76 -7.89
C ASN A 388 -9.82 -32.96 -8.73
N VAL A 389 -9.09 -31.98 -8.14
CA VAL A 389 -8.10 -31.18 -8.85
C VAL A 389 -6.87 -31.98 -9.24
N LYS A 390 -6.31 -31.68 -10.40
CA LYS A 390 -5.16 -32.39 -11.01
C LYS A 390 -3.90 -31.55 -11.07
N SER A 391 -4.04 -30.22 -11.01
CA SER A 391 -2.87 -29.33 -11.07
C SER A 391 -1.96 -29.52 -9.86
N PRO A 392 -0.65 -29.47 -10.05
CA PRO A 392 0.31 -29.77 -8.97
C PRO A 392 0.12 -28.89 -7.73
N MET A 393 -0.05 -27.56 -7.93
CA MET A 393 -0.13 -26.61 -6.83
C MET A 393 -1.39 -26.81 -5.98
N LEU A 394 -2.58 -26.91 -6.60
CA LEU A 394 -3.83 -27.19 -5.88
C LEU A 394 -3.83 -28.57 -5.23
N GLY A 395 -3.23 -29.57 -5.90
CA GLY A 395 -3.08 -30.92 -5.36
C GLY A 395 -2.15 -30.99 -4.14
N ASP A 396 -1.08 -30.21 -4.12
CA ASP A 396 -0.16 -30.15 -2.96
C ASP A 396 -0.80 -29.39 -1.79
N MET A 397 -1.57 -28.34 -2.04
CA MET A 397 -2.35 -27.64 -1.01
C MET A 397 -3.37 -28.58 -0.36
N ARG A 398 -4.07 -29.36 -1.17
CA ARG A 398 -5.02 -30.37 -0.65
C ARG A 398 -4.36 -31.41 0.27
N LYS A 399 -3.17 -31.90 -0.04
CA LYS A 399 -2.47 -32.88 0.82
C LYS A 399 -2.13 -32.33 2.22
N ASN A 400 -1.91 -31.03 2.30
CA ASN A 400 -1.56 -30.33 3.53
C ASN A 400 -2.77 -29.62 4.17
N PHE A 401 -3.99 -29.97 3.72
CA PHE A 401 -5.21 -29.32 4.18
C PHE A 401 -5.60 -29.86 5.56
N ASP A 402 -5.78 -28.97 6.53
CA ASP A 402 -6.25 -29.27 7.88
C ASP A 402 -7.63 -28.63 8.09
N LEU A 403 -8.62 -29.43 8.46
CA LEU A 403 -9.99 -28.98 8.65
C LEU A 403 -10.21 -28.22 9.96
N LEU A 404 -9.26 -28.29 10.91
CA LEU A 404 -9.35 -27.61 12.22
C LEU A 404 -10.68 -27.91 12.95
N GLU A 405 -11.19 -29.15 12.84
CA GLU A 405 -12.47 -29.57 13.42
C GLU A 405 -12.50 -29.39 14.94
N ASP A 406 -11.37 -29.62 15.62
CA ASP A 406 -11.19 -29.43 17.06
C ASP A 406 -11.35 -27.97 17.49
N VAL A 407 -10.76 -27.03 16.73
CA VAL A 407 -10.90 -25.58 16.97
C VAL A 407 -12.33 -25.13 16.66
N CYS A 408 -12.91 -25.61 15.56
CA CYS A 408 -14.28 -25.31 15.20
C CYS A 408 -15.28 -25.78 16.27
N ASP A 409 -15.14 -27.02 16.75
CA ASP A 409 -15.96 -27.60 17.81
C ASP A 409 -15.83 -26.86 19.14
N LEU A 410 -14.60 -26.44 19.51
CA LEU A 410 -14.38 -25.59 20.68
C LEU A 410 -15.17 -24.28 20.58
N LEU A 411 -15.06 -23.58 19.46
CA LEU A 411 -15.74 -22.29 19.25
C LEU A 411 -17.27 -22.47 19.20
N GLU A 412 -17.76 -23.53 18.55
CA GLU A 412 -19.20 -23.85 18.49
C GLU A 412 -19.81 -24.11 19.85
N ARG A 413 -19.07 -24.76 20.74
CA ARG A 413 -19.53 -25.04 22.11
C ARG A 413 -19.37 -23.87 23.06
N ALA A 414 -18.30 -23.08 22.90
CA ALA A 414 -17.90 -22.05 23.86
C ALA A 414 -18.58 -20.69 23.64
N ILE A 415 -18.67 -20.23 22.40
CA ILE A 415 -19.11 -18.87 22.08
C ILE A 415 -20.56 -18.86 21.62
N ASN A 416 -21.31 -17.88 22.11
CA ASN A 416 -22.71 -17.68 21.71
C ASN A 416 -22.78 -17.34 20.21
N ASP A 417 -23.81 -17.79 19.51
CA ASP A 417 -23.93 -17.57 18.05
C ASP A 417 -24.14 -16.10 17.68
N GLU A 418 -24.78 -15.32 18.56
CA GLU A 418 -24.96 -13.88 18.42
C GLU A 418 -24.36 -13.14 19.65
N PRO A 419 -23.03 -13.10 19.77
CA PRO A 419 -22.41 -12.48 20.92
C PRO A 419 -22.44 -10.94 20.80
N PRO A 420 -22.43 -10.20 21.93
CA PRO A 420 -22.28 -8.77 21.91
C PRO A 420 -20.89 -8.36 21.37
N ALA A 421 -20.76 -7.10 21.00
CA ALA A 421 -19.49 -6.57 20.50
C ALA A 421 -18.40 -6.50 21.61
N LEU A 422 -18.80 -6.28 22.86
CA LEU A 422 -17.88 -6.10 23.98
C LEU A 422 -18.14 -7.14 25.08
N LEU A 423 -17.07 -7.68 25.64
CA LEU A 423 -17.13 -8.67 26.75
C LEU A 423 -17.93 -8.16 27.97
N ARG A 424 -17.82 -6.85 28.30
CA ARG A 424 -18.52 -6.23 29.42
C ARG A 424 -20.05 -6.24 29.28
N ASP A 425 -20.57 -6.46 28.09
CA ASP A 425 -22.02 -6.49 27.87
C ASP A 425 -22.63 -7.84 28.30
N GLY A 426 -21.77 -8.85 28.57
CA GLY A 426 -22.16 -10.19 28.97
C GLY A 426 -22.82 -11.00 27.88
N ASN A 427 -23.23 -12.24 28.18
CA ASN A 427 -23.84 -13.17 27.22
C ASN A 427 -22.92 -13.60 26.07
N VAL A 428 -21.63 -13.73 26.35
CA VAL A 428 -20.59 -14.13 25.39
C VAL A 428 -20.45 -15.64 25.32
N ILE A 429 -20.47 -16.33 26.46
CA ILE A 429 -20.29 -17.77 26.57
C ILE A 429 -21.62 -18.49 26.36
N LYS A 430 -21.63 -19.55 25.58
CA LYS A 430 -22.82 -20.36 25.24
C LYS A 430 -23.33 -21.12 26.47
N GLU A 431 -24.63 -21.26 26.59
CA GLU A 431 -25.27 -22.08 27.64
C GLU A 431 -24.83 -23.55 27.49
N GLY A 432 -24.47 -24.17 28.62
CA GLY A 432 -23.95 -25.56 28.64
C GLY A 432 -22.43 -25.69 28.58
N PHE A 433 -21.68 -24.60 28.32
CA PHE A 433 -20.22 -24.65 28.25
C PHE A 433 -19.55 -24.56 29.63
N ASN A 434 -20.10 -23.73 30.56
CA ASN A 434 -19.57 -23.57 31.93
C ASN A 434 -20.69 -23.63 32.95
N GLU A 435 -20.63 -24.64 33.84
CA GLU A 435 -21.67 -24.91 34.83
C GLU A 435 -21.86 -23.74 35.84
N GLU A 436 -20.78 -23.05 36.22
CA GLU A 436 -20.84 -21.93 37.15
C GLU A 436 -21.56 -20.72 36.54
N ILE A 437 -21.28 -20.41 35.26
CA ILE A 437 -21.99 -19.37 34.51
C ILE A 437 -23.48 -19.69 34.44
N ASP A 438 -23.81 -20.94 34.11
CA ASP A 438 -25.20 -21.37 33.93
C ASP A 438 -25.97 -21.31 35.25
N ASN A 439 -25.35 -21.71 36.35
CA ASN A 439 -25.94 -21.58 37.70
C ASN A 439 -26.21 -20.11 38.06
N LEU A 440 -25.28 -19.19 37.75
CA LEU A 440 -25.47 -17.75 37.96
C LEU A 440 -26.58 -17.17 37.07
N ARG A 441 -26.71 -17.63 35.83
CA ARG A 441 -27.81 -17.24 34.92
C ARG A 441 -29.17 -17.70 35.45
N ILE A 442 -29.24 -18.93 35.98
CA ILE A 442 -30.45 -19.46 36.65
C ILE A 442 -30.82 -18.60 37.85
N ALA A 443 -29.84 -18.28 38.73
CA ALA A 443 -30.05 -17.43 39.86
C ALA A 443 -30.56 -16.02 39.48
N MET A 444 -30.01 -15.44 38.39
CA MET A 444 -30.46 -14.13 37.89
C MET A 444 -31.87 -14.19 37.27
N ARG A 445 -32.20 -15.26 36.55
CA ARG A 445 -33.54 -15.51 35.99
C ARG A 445 -34.58 -15.70 37.08
N ASP A 446 -34.27 -16.47 38.09
CA ASP A 446 -35.16 -16.68 39.24
C ASP A 446 -35.31 -15.44 40.11
N GLY A 447 -34.22 -14.65 40.23
CA GLY A 447 -34.28 -13.32 40.86
C GLY A 447 -35.27 -12.36 40.19
N LYS A 448 -35.36 -12.38 38.86
CA LYS A 448 -36.40 -11.61 38.13
C LYS A 448 -37.81 -12.09 38.40
N LYS A 449 -38.01 -13.41 38.58
CA LYS A 449 -39.30 -13.99 39.01
C LYS A 449 -39.64 -13.55 40.45
N TRP A 450 -38.62 -13.51 41.35
CA TRP A 450 -38.82 -13.06 42.70
C TRP A 450 -39.18 -11.55 42.75
N LEU A 451 -38.66 -10.71 41.90
CA LEU A 451 -39.10 -9.32 41.75
C LEU A 451 -40.55 -9.20 41.33
N ALA A 452 -41.00 -10.00 40.38
CA ALA A 452 -42.37 -10.02 39.92
C ALA A 452 -43.34 -10.58 41.05
N ALA A 453 -42.88 -11.57 41.79
CA ALA A 453 -43.60 -12.11 42.93
C ALA A 453 -43.68 -11.06 44.05
N LEU A 454 -42.59 -10.37 44.34
CA LEU A 454 -42.55 -9.27 45.33
C LEU A 454 -43.51 -8.12 44.90
N GLU A 455 -43.55 -7.77 43.62
CA GLU A 455 -44.45 -6.74 43.12
C GLU A 455 -45.93 -7.11 43.40
N ASN A 456 -46.31 -8.37 43.19
CA ASN A 456 -47.66 -8.86 43.48
C ASN A 456 -47.92 -8.93 44.96
N GLU A 457 -47.00 -9.47 45.79
CA GLU A 457 -47.10 -9.57 47.24
C GLU A 457 -47.28 -8.19 47.87
N GLU A 458 -46.47 -7.20 47.42
CA GLU A 458 -46.55 -5.82 47.92
C GLU A 458 -47.85 -5.12 47.45
N ARG A 459 -48.40 -5.45 46.26
CA ARG A 459 -49.72 -4.94 45.83
C ARG A 459 -50.85 -5.49 46.67
N GLU A 460 -50.81 -6.79 47.00
CA GLU A 460 -51.81 -7.46 47.84
C GLU A 460 -51.74 -6.95 49.29
N SER A 461 -50.53 -6.85 49.87
CA SER A 461 -50.33 -6.44 51.24
C SER A 461 -50.64 -4.97 51.53
N THR A 462 -50.31 -4.09 50.57
CA THR A 462 -50.53 -2.64 50.71
C THR A 462 -51.86 -2.16 50.13
N GLY A 463 -52.54 -2.98 49.29
CA GLY A 463 -53.76 -2.57 48.59
C GLY A 463 -53.51 -1.53 47.47
N ILE A 464 -52.27 -1.20 47.15
CA ILE A 464 -51.89 -0.20 46.13
C ILE A 464 -51.84 -0.85 44.75
N SER A 465 -52.93 -0.84 44.03
CA SER A 465 -53.08 -1.50 42.74
C SER A 465 -52.14 -1.00 41.60
N LYS A 466 -51.63 0.22 41.69
CA LYS A 466 -50.71 0.85 40.70
C LYS A 466 -49.24 0.83 41.15
N LEU A 467 -48.88 0.05 42.13
CA LEU A 467 -47.50 -0.20 42.51
C LEU A 467 -46.76 -0.94 41.40
N LYS A 468 -45.52 -0.48 41.10
CA LYS A 468 -44.65 -1.11 40.10
C LYS A 468 -43.22 -1.20 40.63
N VAL A 469 -42.55 -2.32 40.39
CA VAL A 469 -41.11 -2.46 40.59
C VAL A 469 -40.40 -1.98 39.31
N GLY A 470 -39.45 -1.05 39.43
CA GLY A 470 -38.66 -0.53 38.34
C GLY A 470 -37.17 -0.55 38.66
N TYR A 471 -36.33 -0.33 37.62
CA TYR A 471 -34.88 -0.26 37.78
C TYR A 471 -34.34 1.06 37.20
N ASN A 472 -33.35 1.61 37.90
CA ASN A 472 -32.61 2.80 37.45
C ASN A 472 -31.12 2.61 37.72
N LYS A 473 -30.27 2.91 36.75
CA LYS A 473 -28.80 2.72 36.82
C LYS A 473 -28.16 3.42 38.05
N VAL A 474 -28.74 4.56 38.49
CA VAL A 474 -28.20 5.36 39.62
C VAL A 474 -28.67 4.83 40.97
N PHE A 475 -29.96 4.41 41.10
CA PHE A 475 -30.59 4.08 42.38
C PHE A 475 -30.87 2.59 42.55
N GLY A 476 -30.62 1.76 41.55
CA GLY A 476 -30.94 0.34 41.56
C GLY A 476 -32.43 0.04 41.35
N TYR A 477 -32.91 -1.08 41.94
CA TYR A 477 -34.33 -1.41 41.92
C TYR A 477 -35.09 -0.57 42.92
N TYR A 478 -36.32 -0.15 42.55
CA TYR A 478 -37.21 0.65 43.35
C TYR A 478 -38.68 0.25 43.16
N ILE A 479 -39.49 0.55 44.16
CA ILE A 479 -40.95 0.45 44.08
C ILE A 479 -41.48 1.86 43.78
N GLU A 480 -42.20 2.01 42.67
CA GLU A 480 -42.81 3.29 42.27
C GLU A 480 -44.28 3.33 42.66
N ILE A 481 -44.64 4.34 43.38
CA ILE A 481 -46.01 4.58 43.89
C ILE A 481 -46.46 5.95 43.42
N THR A 482 -47.68 6.03 42.86
CA THR A 482 -48.29 7.29 42.40
C THR A 482 -48.65 8.18 43.60
N LYS A 483 -48.59 9.50 43.43
CA LYS A 483 -48.89 10.49 44.52
C LYS A 483 -50.26 10.32 45.15
N SER A 484 -51.23 9.74 44.47
CA SER A 484 -52.57 9.46 44.96
C SER A 484 -52.60 8.38 46.05
N ALA A 485 -51.61 7.51 46.11
CA ALA A 485 -51.56 6.38 47.03
C ALA A 485 -50.46 6.52 48.13
N ILE A 486 -49.81 7.69 48.26
CA ILE A 486 -48.72 7.90 49.23
C ILE A 486 -49.20 7.73 50.68
N LYS A 487 -50.48 7.96 50.99
CA LYS A 487 -51.03 7.82 52.33
C LYS A 487 -51.13 6.35 52.80
N ASP A 488 -51.12 5.45 51.85
CA ASP A 488 -51.28 4.02 52.04
C ASP A 488 -49.91 3.26 52.13
N VAL A 489 -48.81 4.02 52.07
CA VAL A 489 -47.45 3.47 52.05
C VAL A 489 -47.09 3.05 53.49
N PRO A 490 -46.66 1.78 53.69
CA PRO A 490 -46.23 1.28 55.03
C PRO A 490 -44.93 1.93 55.49
N ASP A 491 -44.74 1.97 56.87
CA ASP A 491 -43.56 2.58 57.49
C ASP A 491 -42.23 1.91 57.16
N TYR A 492 -42.22 0.67 56.67
CA TYR A 492 -41.00 -0.05 56.33
C TYR A 492 -40.49 0.32 54.93
N TYR A 493 -41.25 1.14 54.18
CA TYR A 493 -40.78 1.68 52.90
C TYR A 493 -39.84 2.86 53.12
N ILE A 494 -38.62 2.75 52.59
CA ILE A 494 -37.61 3.81 52.68
C ILE A 494 -37.67 4.64 51.41
N ARG A 495 -38.08 5.91 51.52
CA ARG A 495 -38.15 6.81 50.35
C ARG A 495 -36.76 7.16 49.83
N LYS A 496 -36.57 7.00 48.51
CA LYS A 496 -35.31 7.30 47.77
C LYS A 496 -35.42 8.53 46.90
N GLN A 497 -36.56 8.73 46.23
CA GLN A 497 -36.71 9.82 45.28
C GLN A 497 -38.16 10.27 45.19
N THR A 498 -38.38 11.60 45.09
CA THR A 498 -39.69 12.20 44.82
C THR A 498 -39.69 12.79 43.41
N LEU A 499 -40.64 12.37 42.59
CA LEU A 499 -40.86 12.86 41.20
C LEU A 499 -42.16 13.67 41.12
N ALA A 500 -42.41 14.30 39.97
CA ALA A 500 -43.60 15.11 39.78
C ALA A 500 -44.92 14.36 40.03
N ASN A 501 -45.01 13.06 39.59
CA ASN A 501 -46.25 12.27 39.63
C ASN A 501 -46.18 11.01 40.50
N CYS A 502 -45.03 10.67 41.06
CA CYS A 502 -44.82 9.44 41.86
C CYS A 502 -43.69 9.63 42.87
N GLU A 503 -43.59 8.71 43.81
CA GLU A 503 -42.44 8.54 44.68
C GLU A 503 -41.84 7.13 44.51
N ARG A 504 -40.55 7.05 44.77
CA ARG A 504 -39.76 5.81 44.66
C ARG A 504 -39.25 5.40 46.01
N TYR A 505 -39.49 4.15 46.33
CA TYR A 505 -39.17 3.53 47.62
C TYR A 505 -38.33 2.29 47.46
N ILE A 506 -37.65 1.90 48.50
CA ILE A 506 -37.01 0.58 48.66
C ILE A 506 -37.51 -0.11 49.89
N THR A 507 -37.54 -1.45 49.85
CA THR A 507 -37.79 -2.28 51.04
C THR A 507 -36.58 -3.18 51.34
N PRO A 508 -36.38 -3.66 52.56
CA PRO A 508 -35.29 -4.61 52.87
C PRO A 508 -35.29 -5.84 51.97
N LYS A 509 -36.48 -6.41 51.69
CA LYS A 509 -36.65 -7.58 50.81
C LYS A 509 -36.28 -7.28 49.36
N LEU A 510 -36.67 -6.10 48.85
CA LEU A 510 -36.26 -5.65 47.49
C LEU A 510 -34.74 -5.49 47.43
N LYS A 511 -34.11 -4.98 48.50
CA LYS A 511 -32.66 -4.77 48.54
C LYS A 511 -31.87 -6.09 48.59
N GLU A 512 -32.39 -7.11 49.24
CA GLU A 512 -31.83 -8.46 49.28
C GLU A 512 -31.89 -9.12 47.89
N ILE A 513 -33.04 -9.04 47.21
CA ILE A 513 -33.20 -9.54 45.84
C ILE A 513 -32.28 -8.77 44.85
N GLU A 514 -32.22 -7.44 45.02
CA GLU A 514 -31.31 -6.59 44.20
C GLU A 514 -29.87 -7.03 44.36
N ASN A 515 -29.38 -7.21 45.58
CA ASN A 515 -28.00 -7.61 45.85
C ASN A 515 -27.69 -8.97 45.21
N THR A 516 -28.65 -9.90 45.21
CA THR A 516 -28.51 -11.21 44.56
C THR A 516 -28.42 -11.08 43.04
N ILE A 517 -29.30 -10.28 42.44
CA ILE A 517 -29.33 -10.10 40.98
C ILE A 517 -28.10 -9.35 40.50
N LEU A 518 -27.77 -8.20 41.11
CA LEU A 518 -26.63 -7.38 40.70
C LEU A 518 -25.29 -8.10 40.95
N GLY A 519 -25.15 -8.76 42.11
CA GLY A 519 -23.98 -9.56 42.42
C GLY A 519 -23.77 -10.73 41.46
N ALA A 520 -24.86 -11.39 41.01
CA ALA A 520 -24.79 -12.43 39.98
C ALA A 520 -24.41 -11.85 38.64
N SER A 521 -24.97 -10.71 38.23
CA SER A 521 -24.66 -10.06 36.94
C SER A 521 -23.18 -9.63 36.84
N GLU A 522 -22.62 -9.00 37.89
CA GLU A 522 -21.19 -8.63 37.88
C GLU A 522 -20.27 -9.86 37.86
N LYS A 523 -20.63 -10.93 38.60
CA LYS A 523 -19.88 -12.19 38.58
C LYS A 523 -19.94 -12.90 37.25
N ILE A 524 -21.10 -12.90 36.58
CA ILE A 524 -21.25 -13.49 35.25
C ILE A 524 -20.27 -12.82 34.27
N VAL A 525 -20.26 -11.49 34.18
CA VAL A 525 -19.39 -10.76 33.25
C VAL A 525 -17.91 -11.06 33.52
N THR A 526 -17.53 -11.10 34.81
CA THR A 526 -16.15 -11.42 35.19
C THR A 526 -15.76 -12.85 34.83
N LEU A 527 -16.65 -13.81 35.07
CA LEU A 527 -16.41 -15.21 34.78
C LEU A 527 -16.45 -15.49 33.26
N GLU A 528 -17.38 -14.86 32.53
CA GLU A 528 -17.41 -14.94 31.06
C GLU A 528 -16.14 -14.37 30.43
N SER A 529 -15.61 -13.26 30.97
CA SER A 529 -14.33 -12.69 30.50
C SER A 529 -13.15 -13.65 30.76
N TYR A 530 -13.14 -14.31 31.93
CA TYR A 530 -12.11 -15.32 32.24
C TYR A 530 -12.20 -16.55 31.35
N VAL A 531 -13.40 -17.09 31.13
CA VAL A 531 -13.62 -18.25 30.24
C VAL A 531 -13.31 -17.90 28.79
N PHE A 532 -13.68 -16.69 28.35
CA PHE A 532 -13.34 -16.20 27.02
C PHE A 532 -11.81 -16.16 26.80
N GLU A 533 -11.07 -15.70 27.82
CA GLU A 533 -9.60 -15.66 27.77
C GLU A 533 -9.00 -17.08 27.71
N GLN A 534 -9.59 -18.06 28.39
CA GLN A 534 -9.17 -19.47 28.26
C GLN A 534 -9.41 -20.00 26.83
N VAL A 535 -10.57 -19.71 26.25
CA VAL A 535 -10.89 -20.10 24.86
C VAL A 535 -9.92 -19.44 23.89
N ARG A 536 -9.66 -18.12 24.05
CA ARG A 536 -8.69 -17.37 23.25
C ARG A 536 -7.30 -18.03 23.30
N THR A 537 -6.86 -18.39 24.53
CA THR A 537 -5.53 -19.03 24.74
C THR A 537 -5.46 -20.37 24.03
N SER A 538 -6.52 -21.23 24.16
CA SER A 538 -6.54 -22.51 23.46
C SER A 538 -6.51 -22.35 21.95
N VAL A 539 -7.21 -21.37 21.37
CA VAL A 539 -7.13 -21.08 19.93
C VAL A 539 -5.75 -20.54 19.55
N SER A 540 -5.09 -19.79 20.45
CA SER A 540 -3.76 -19.26 20.17
C SER A 540 -2.66 -20.33 20.13
N GLU A 541 -2.87 -21.50 20.71
CA GLU A 541 -1.95 -22.64 20.60
C GLU A 541 -1.96 -23.26 19.18
N GLU A 542 -3.03 -23.04 18.41
CA GLU A 542 -3.23 -23.59 17.07
C GLU A 542 -2.90 -22.63 15.91
N ILE A 543 -2.19 -21.53 16.20
CA ILE A 543 -1.88 -20.44 15.23
C ILE A 543 -1.22 -20.95 13.96
N GLU A 544 -0.30 -21.92 14.03
CA GLU A 544 0.40 -22.44 12.84
C GLU A 544 -0.56 -23.15 11.89
N ARG A 545 -1.50 -23.91 12.44
CA ARG A 545 -2.52 -24.61 11.65
C ARG A 545 -3.48 -23.58 11.00
N LEU A 546 -3.87 -22.56 11.74
CA LEU A 546 -4.72 -21.45 11.25
C LEU A 546 -4.03 -20.65 10.15
N LYS A 547 -2.72 -20.34 10.27
CA LYS A 547 -1.93 -19.68 9.24
C LYS A 547 -1.86 -20.50 7.95
N ASN A 548 -1.68 -21.82 8.07
CA ASN A 548 -1.70 -22.69 6.90
C ASN A 548 -3.06 -22.68 6.19
N ALA A 549 -4.16 -22.73 6.93
CA ALA A 549 -5.50 -22.61 6.36
C ALA A 549 -5.70 -21.24 5.65
N ALA A 550 -5.28 -20.14 6.28
CA ALA A 550 -5.30 -18.79 5.68
C ALA A 550 -4.53 -18.73 4.37
N HIS A 551 -3.33 -19.33 4.34
CA HIS A 551 -2.50 -19.37 3.13
C HIS A 551 -3.15 -20.17 1.99
N ILE A 552 -3.77 -21.32 2.30
CA ILE A 552 -4.49 -22.14 1.31
C ILE A 552 -5.69 -21.37 0.76
N ILE A 553 -6.50 -20.75 1.61
CA ILE A 553 -7.64 -19.92 1.20
C ILE A 553 -7.16 -18.79 0.28
N ALA A 554 -6.18 -18.01 0.72
CA ALA A 554 -5.67 -16.87 -0.05
C ALA A 554 -5.09 -17.29 -1.41
N THR A 555 -4.33 -18.40 -1.45
CA THR A 555 -3.72 -18.89 -2.69
C THR A 555 -4.79 -19.42 -3.66
N THR A 556 -5.77 -20.13 -3.14
CA THR A 556 -6.91 -20.63 -3.95
C THR A 556 -7.70 -19.45 -4.55
N ASP A 557 -7.93 -18.41 -3.76
CA ASP A 557 -8.64 -17.20 -4.20
C ASP A 557 -7.87 -16.42 -5.28
N VAL A 558 -6.55 -16.29 -5.15
CA VAL A 558 -5.71 -15.66 -6.20
C VAL A 558 -5.80 -16.46 -7.50
N LEU A 559 -5.64 -17.79 -7.45
CA LEU A 559 -5.72 -18.64 -8.64
C LEU A 559 -7.12 -18.56 -9.27
N LEU A 560 -8.17 -18.52 -8.47
CA LEU A 560 -9.54 -18.32 -8.91
C LEU A 560 -9.73 -16.97 -9.58
N SER A 561 -9.22 -15.89 -8.99
CA SER A 561 -9.28 -14.51 -9.53
C SER A 561 -8.61 -14.43 -10.91
N LEU A 562 -7.41 -15.02 -11.05
CA LEU A 562 -6.71 -15.08 -12.33
C LEU A 562 -7.47 -15.90 -13.38
N ALA A 563 -8.08 -17.02 -12.99
CA ALA A 563 -8.90 -17.86 -13.88
C ALA A 563 -10.20 -17.14 -14.31
N GLN A 564 -10.88 -16.46 -13.38
CA GLN A 564 -12.06 -15.65 -13.70
C GLN A 564 -11.71 -14.51 -14.66
N THR A 565 -10.58 -13.85 -14.44
CA THR A 565 -10.07 -12.78 -15.33
C THR A 565 -9.78 -13.34 -16.72
N ALA A 566 -9.11 -14.48 -16.80
CA ALA A 566 -8.78 -15.15 -18.06
C ALA A 566 -10.04 -15.51 -18.84
N TYR A 567 -11.03 -16.11 -18.19
CA TYR A 567 -12.28 -16.50 -18.81
C TYR A 567 -13.10 -15.29 -19.30
N LYS A 568 -13.29 -14.28 -18.43
CA LYS A 568 -14.10 -13.09 -18.74
C LYS A 568 -13.53 -12.26 -19.89
N ASN A 569 -12.20 -12.21 -20.03
CA ASN A 569 -11.51 -11.35 -20.99
C ASN A 569 -10.86 -12.14 -22.15
N ASN A 570 -11.14 -13.44 -22.30
CA ASN A 570 -10.54 -14.30 -23.33
C ASN A 570 -9.01 -14.18 -23.36
N PHE A 571 -8.36 -14.36 -22.21
CA PHE A 571 -6.92 -14.45 -22.11
C PHE A 571 -6.45 -15.89 -22.38
N THR A 572 -5.21 -16.03 -22.86
CA THR A 572 -4.64 -17.33 -23.21
C THR A 572 -3.48 -17.69 -22.29
N MET A 573 -3.27 -19.00 -22.08
CA MET A 573 -2.11 -19.50 -21.34
C MET A 573 -0.82 -19.19 -22.10
N PRO A 574 0.15 -18.46 -21.52
CA PRO A 574 1.46 -18.26 -22.13
C PRO A 574 2.33 -19.53 -22.01
N GLU A 575 3.18 -19.76 -22.98
CA GLU A 575 4.27 -20.74 -22.92
C GLU A 575 5.51 -20.06 -22.33
N ILE A 576 6.01 -20.57 -21.21
CA ILE A 576 7.19 -20.03 -20.53
C ILE A 576 8.43 -20.82 -20.94
N SER A 577 9.50 -20.12 -21.30
CA SER A 577 10.75 -20.75 -21.77
C SER A 577 12.00 -20.00 -21.27
N ASP A 578 13.12 -20.66 -21.27
CA ASP A 578 14.43 -20.10 -20.90
C ASP A 578 15.21 -19.53 -22.11
N ASN A 579 14.62 -19.58 -23.31
CA ASN A 579 15.32 -19.20 -24.55
C ASN A 579 15.43 -17.70 -24.78
N GLY A 580 14.97 -16.86 -23.86
CA GLY A 580 15.03 -15.40 -23.96
C GLY A 580 14.10 -14.77 -25.01
N LYS A 581 13.29 -15.56 -25.71
CA LYS A 581 12.40 -15.08 -26.78
C LYS A 581 11.06 -14.59 -26.23
N ILE A 582 10.63 -13.41 -26.63
CA ILE A 582 9.27 -12.88 -26.41
C ILE A 582 8.56 -12.86 -27.77
N GLU A 583 7.58 -13.74 -27.95
CA GLU A 583 6.76 -13.83 -29.16
C GLU A 583 5.28 -13.74 -28.74
N ILE A 584 4.62 -12.67 -29.17
CA ILE A 584 3.22 -12.40 -28.84
C ILE A 584 2.47 -12.23 -30.16
N THR A 585 1.41 -12.99 -30.36
CA THR A 585 0.52 -12.88 -31.51
C THR A 585 -0.80 -12.26 -31.07
N ASP A 586 -1.25 -11.24 -31.80
CA ASP A 586 -2.50 -10.52 -31.52
C ASP A 586 -2.58 -10.07 -30.04
N GLY A 587 -1.50 -9.49 -29.53
CA GLY A 587 -1.45 -8.95 -28.17
C GLY A 587 -2.35 -7.73 -27.98
N ARG A 588 -2.97 -7.62 -26.80
CA ARG A 588 -3.89 -6.54 -26.45
C ARG A 588 -3.45 -5.91 -25.12
N HIS A 589 -3.74 -4.62 -24.92
CA HIS A 589 -3.41 -3.96 -23.66
C HIS A 589 -4.49 -4.24 -22.60
N PRO A 590 -4.20 -4.94 -21.49
CA PRO A 590 -5.21 -5.43 -20.56
C PRO A 590 -6.08 -4.32 -19.96
N VAL A 591 -5.48 -3.18 -19.63
CA VAL A 591 -6.18 -2.06 -18.99
C VAL A 591 -6.97 -1.26 -20.03
N VAL A 592 -6.35 -0.89 -21.15
CA VAL A 592 -7.00 -0.07 -22.18
C VAL A 592 -8.18 -0.81 -22.81
N GLU A 593 -8.07 -2.11 -23.04
CA GLU A 593 -9.15 -2.94 -23.54
C GLU A 593 -10.34 -2.94 -22.56
N LYS A 594 -10.09 -3.16 -21.26
CA LYS A 594 -11.13 -3.17 -20.22
C LYS A 594 -11.79 -1.80 -20.02
N MET A 595 -11.05 -0.69 -20.23
CA MET A 595 -11.56 0.69 -20.14
C MET A 595 -12.39 1.09 -21.36
N SER A 596 -12.07 0.55 -22.53
CA SER A 596 -12.68 0.91 -23.83
C SER A 596 -13.99 0.16 -24.06
N LYS A 597 -15.05 0.51 -23.35
CA LYS A 597 -16.37 -0.18 -23.44
C LYS A 597 -16.99 -0.17 -24.84
N ASN A 598 -16.65 0.77 -25.72
CA ASN A 598 -17.35 1.03 -26.99
C ASN A 598 -16.47 0.93 -28.25
N SER A 599 -15.19 0.63 -28.13
CA SER A 599 -14.27 0.47 -29.27
C SER A 599 -13.48 -0.82 -29.19
N MET A 600 -13.43 -1.57 -30.29
CA MET A 600 -12.57 -2.74 -30.37
C MET A 600 -11.11 -2.31 -30.26
N PHE A 601 -10.34 -2.96 -29.37
CA PHE A 601 -8.89 -2.81 -29.31
C PHE A 601 -8.23 -3.42 -30.56
N VAL A 602 -7.26 -2.74 -31.13
CA VAL A 602 -6.51 -3.26 -32.30
C VAL A 602 -5.32 -4.09 -31.78
N PRO A 603 -5.32 -5.41 -31.98
CA PRO A 603 -4.26 -6.26 -31.48
C PRO A 603 -2.98 -6.10 -32.30
N ASN A 604 -1.81 -6.32 -31.66
CA ASN A 604 -0.50 -6.18 -32.29
C ASN A 604 0.40 -7.38 -31.98
N ASP A 605 1.25 -7.73 -32.95
CA ASP A 605 2.24 -8.78 -32.81
C ASP A 605 3.56 -8.20 -32.27
N THR A 606 4.32 -9.04 -31.56
CA THR A 606 5.65 -8.68 -31.06
C THR A 606 6.59 -9.86 -31.18
N LEU A 607 7.78 -9.61 -31.70
CA LEU A 607 8.88 -10.57 -31.71
C LEU A 607 10.15 -9.89 -31.20
N LEU A 608 10.65 -10.34 -30.07
CA LEU A 608 11.93 -9.93 -29.49
C LEU A 608 12.73 -11.18 -29.10
N ASN A 609 14.01 -11.17 -29.37
CA ASN A 609 14.94 -12.24 -28.98
C ASN A 609 16.32 -11.65 -28.66
N ASN A 610 17.28 -12.48 -28.30
CA ASN A 610 18.63 -12.02 -27.99
C ASN A 610 19.57 -12.05 -29.23
N ASP A 611 19.03 -12.36 -30.40
CA ASP A 611 19.79 -12.52 -31.64
C ASP A 611 19.44 -11.45 -32.69
N ASP A 612 18.53 -11.77 -33.61
CA ASP A 612 18.25 -10.95 -34.80
C ASP A 612 17.17 -9.88 -34.57
N ASP A 613 16.32 -10.03 -33.57
CA ASP A 613 15.23 -9.10 -33.22
C ASP A 613 15.40 -8.61 -31.78
N ARG A 614 16.57 -8.05 -31.44
CA ARG A 614 16.90 -7.62 -30.08
C ARG A 614 16.32 -6.27 -29.73
N MET A 615 16.29 -5.38 -30.70
CA MET A 615 15.77 -4.03 -30.56
C MET A 615 14.78 -3.69 -31.68
N ILE A 616 13.63 -3.17 -31.30
CA ILE A 616 12.62 -2.63 -32.20
C ILE A 616 12.59 -1.11 -32.06
N ILE A 617 12.94 -0.39 -33.13
CA ILE A 617 12.77 1.05 -33.23
C ILE A 617 11.38 1.33 -33.80
N ILE A 618 10.56 2.10 -33.13
CA ILE A 618 9.17 2.38 -33.51
C ILE A 618 9.02 3.86 -33.84
N THR A 619 8.78 4.16 -35.15
CA THR A 619 8.54 5.53 -35.58
C THR A 619 7.05 5.82 -35.80
N GLY A 620 6.69 7.09 -35.79
CA GLY A 620 5.32 7.59 -36.00
C GLY A 620 4.84 8.58 -34.92
N PRO A 621 3.66 9.18 -35.09
CA PRO A 621 3.17 10.25 -34.21
C PRO A 621 2.74 9.72 -32.82
N ASN A 622 2.80 10.60 -31.80
CA ASN A 622 2.59 10.22 -30.40
C ASN A 622 1.18 9.71 -30.09
N MET A 623 0.15 10.27 -30.71
CA MET A 623 -1.25 9.86 -30.47
C MET A 623 -1.65 8.56 -31.18
N ALA A 624 -0.75 7.94 -31.93
CA ALA A 624 -1.08 6.78 -32.74
C ALA A 624 -0.98 5.43 -31.99
N GLY A 625 -0.49 5.42 -30.73
CA GLY A 625 -0.51 4.25 -29.86
C GLY A 625 0.83 3.56 -29.62
N LYS A 626 1.99 4.18 -29.94
CA LYS A 626 3.33 3.63 -29.67
C LYS A 626 3.53 3.25 -28.20
N SER A 627 3.35 4.21 -27.30
CA SER A 627 3.54 4.01 -25.84
C SER A 627 2.58 2.96 -25.30
N THR A 628 1.33 2.90 -25.78
CA THR A 628 0.35 1.87 -25.42
C THR A 628 0.83 0.47 -25.83
N TYR A 629 1.39 0.33 -27.06
CA TYR A 629 1.92 -0.94 -27.53
C TYR A 629 3.14 -1.40 -26.71
N MET A 630 4.06 -0.49 -26.38
CA MET A 630 5.24 -0.86 -25.61
C MET A 630 4.86 -1.27 -24.16
N ARG A 631 3.95 -0.52 -23.51
CA ARG A 631 3.43 -0.90 -22.21
C ARG A 631 2.68 -2.23 -22.24
N GLN A 632 1.92 -2.50 -23.30
CA GLN A 632 1.26 -3.80 -23.51
C GLN A 632 2.25 -4.95 -23.45
N VAL A 633 3.40 -4.86 -24.12
CA VAL A 633 4.42 -5.92 -24.14
C VAL A 633 4.99 -6.15 -22.73
N ALA A 634 5.30 -5.07 -22.01
CA ALA A 634 5.77 -5.18 -20.61
C ALA A 634 4.72 -5.81 -19.71
N LEU A 635 3.47 -5.38 -19.77
CA LEU A 635 2.39 -5.91 -18.94
C LEU A 635 2.09 -7.39 -19.26
N ILE A 636 2.12 -7.80 -20.54
CA ILE A 636 1.97 -9.20 -20.94
C ILE A 636 3.11 -10.05 -20.37
N THR A 637 4.35 -9.56 -20.42
CA THR A 637 5.52 -10.25 -19.85
C THR A 637 5.40 -10.38 -18.33
N LEU A 638 5.00 -9.31 -17.63
CA LEU A 638 4.76 -9.32 -16.19
C LEU A 638 3.64 -10.31 -15.83
N MET A 639 2.50 -10.26 -16.51
CA MET A 639 1.38 -11.17 -16.30
C MET A 639 1.79 -12.63 -16.47
N ALA A 640 2.59 -12.95 -17.49
CA ALA A 640 3.11 -14.31 -17.69
C ALA A 640 3.95 -14.77 -16.48
N GLN A 641 4.84 -13.91 -15.95
CA GLN A 641 5.74 -14.26 -14.85
C GLN A 641 5.10 -14.26 -13.47
N ILE A 642 3.92 -13.67 -13.28
CA ILE A 642 3.13 -13.91 -12.07
C ILE A 642 2.33 -15.23 -12.11
N GLY A 643 2.28 -15.90 -13.26
CA GLY A 643 1.48 -17.10 -13.48
C GLY A 643 0.06 -16.84 -13.95
N SER A 644 -0.21 -15.67 -14.54
CA SER A 644 -1.50 -15.30 -15.13
C SER A 644 -1.56 -15.65 -16.62
N PHE A 645 -2.76 -15.92 -17.12
CA PHE A 645 -3.03 -15.87 -18.55
C PHE A 645 -2.91 -14.45 -19.08
N VAL A 646 -2.63 -14.31 -20.38
CA VAL A 646 -2.29 -13.04 -21.02
C VAL A 646 -3.26 -12.65 -22.13
N PRO A 647 -3.49 -11.35 -22.35
CA PRO A 647 -4.38 -10.83 -23.40
C PRO A 647 -3.72 -10.95 -24.78
N ALA A 648 -3.66 -12.15 -25.33
CA ALA A 648 -3.10 -12.45 -26.63
C ALA A 648 -3.82 -13.65 -27.27
N LYS A 649 -3.63 -13.87 -28.58
CA LYS A 649 -4.05 -15.11 -29.22
C LYS A 649 -3.12 -16.26 -28.86
N SER A 650 -1.82 -15.98 -28.81
CA SER A 650 -0.78 -16.87 -28.29
C SER A 650 0.41 -16.04 -27.79
N ALA A 651 1.12 -16.54 -26.79
CA ALA A 651 2.31 -15.91 -26.29
C ALA A 651 3.35 -16.95 -25.88
N LYS A 652 4.61 -16.73 -26.28
CA LYS A 652 5.80 -17.46 -25.80
C LYS A 652 6.69 -16.44 -25.13
N ILE A 653 6.87 -16.59 -23.83
CA ILE A 653 7.57 -15.59 -23.01
C ILE A 653 8.83 -16.22 -22.43
N GLY A 654 9.98 -15.74 -22.90
CA GLY A 654 11.27 -16.01 -22.26
C GLY A 654 11.41 -15.23 -20.96
N ILE A 655 12.00 -15.86 -19.94
CA ILE A 655 12.17 -15.23 -18.63
C ILE A 655 12.92 -13.91 -18.74
N VAL A 656 12.37 -12.89 -18.10
CA VAL A 656 12.91 -11.55 -17.97
C VAL A 656 13.28 -11.35 -16.50
N ASP A 657 14.50 -10.89 -16.24
CA ASP A 657 15.00 -10.61 -14.90
C ASP A 657 14.61 -9.21 -14.39
N LYS A 658 14.57 -8.23 -15.32
CA LYS A 658 14.24 -6.84 -15.00
C LYS A 658 13.41 -6.20 -16.10
N ILE A 659 12.45 -5.38 -15.72
CA ILE A 659 11.73 -4.49 -16.66
C ILE A 659 12.09 -3.05 -16.34
N PHE A 660 12.59 -2.33 -17.34
CA PHE A 660 12.84 -0.89 -17.25
C PHE A 660 11.96 -0.13 -18.21
N THR A 661 11.37 0.96 -17.75
CA THR A 661 10.59 1.84 -18.61
C THR A 661 10.99 3.29 -18.42
N ARG A 662 11.20 4.00 -19.53
CA ARG A 662 11.26 5.45 -19.59
C ARG A 662 10.17 5.93 -20.54
N VAL A 663 9.08 6.45 -19.99
CA VAL A 663 7.89 6.86 -20.76
C VAL A 663 7.46 8.25 -20.32
N GLY A 664 7.54 9.23 -21.23
CA GLY A 664 7.06 10.61 -21.08
C GLY A 664 7.49 11.36 -19.80
N ALA A 665 7.85 12.63 -19.88
CA ALA A 665 8.12 13.43 -18.71
C ALA A 665 6.79 13.84 -18.04
N SER A 666 6.60 13.52 -16.76
CA SER A 666 5.78 14.34 -15.88
C SER A 666 6.68 15.46 -15.37
N ASP A 667 6.29 16.71 -15.61
CA ASP A 667 6.96 17.87 -15.00
C ASP A 667 6.87 17.71 -13.47
N ASP A 668 7.95 17.30 -12.86
CA ASP A 668 8.09 17.30 -11.40
C ASP A 668 8.70 18.65 -10.98
N ILE A 669 7.82 19.64 -10.83
CA ILE A 669 8.20 21.00 -10.41
C ILE A 669 8.79 20.97 -8.99
N SER A 670 8.47 19.95 -8.18
CA SER A 670 8.90 19.87 -6.78
C SER A 670 10.39 19.53 -6.61
N SER A 671 10.98 18.82 -7.57
CA SER A 671 12.40 18.43 -7.50
C SER A 671 13.38 19.53 -7.92
N GLY A 672 12.92 20.63 -8.55
CA GLY A 672 13.76 21.72 -9.07
C GLY A 672 14.73 21.29 -10.17
N GLN A 673 14.66 20.04 -10.64
CA GLN A 673 15.49 19.52 -11.73
C GLN A 673 14.85 19.78 -13.09
N SER A 674 15.68 20.04 -14.09
CA SER A 674 15.21 20.13 -15.47
C SER A 674 14.68 18.76 -15.92
N THR A 675 13.59 18.75 -16.71
CA THR A 675 13.00 17.52 -17.29
C THR A 675 14.04 16.70 -18.07
N PHE A 676 14.99 17.36 -18.72
CA PHE A 676 16.11 16.70 -19.41
C PHE A 676 17.09 16.02 -18.43
N MET A 677 17.41 16.65 -17.30
CA MET A 677 18.30 16.06 -16.29
C MET A 677 17.65 14.82 -15.66
N LEU A 678 16.36 14.89 -15.36
CA LEU A 678 15.61 13.73 -14.86
C LEU A 678 15.62 12.59 -15.88
N GLU A 679 15.35 12.89 -17.16
CA GLU A 679 15.42 11.92 -18.26
C GLU A 679 16.81 11.24 -18.33
N MET A 680 17.88 12.01 -18.29
CA MET A 680 19.25 11.47 -18.35
C MET A 680 19.61 10.65 -17.13
N THR A 681 19.09 10.99 -15.95
CA THR A 681 19.27 10.21 -14.72
C THR A 681 18.59 8.85 -14.83
N GLU A 682 17.33 8.81 -15.32
CA GLU A 682 16.60 7.56 -15.56
C GLU A 682 17.30 6.68 -16.61
N VAL A 683 17.75 7.26 -17.73
CA VAL A 683 18.51 6.53 -18.76
C VAL A 683 19.82 6.00 -18.18
N SER A 684 20.55 6.80 -17.41
CA SER A 684 21.79 6.38 -16.73
C SER A 684 21.55 5.18 -15.80
N HIS A 685 20.46 5.21 -15.02
CA HIS A 685 20.06 4.10 -14.14
C HIS A 685 19.82 2.81 -14.96
N ILE A 686 19.06 2.90 -16.06
CA ILE A 686 18.80 1.78 -16.95
C ILE A 686 20.10 1.20 -17.52
N LEU A 687 20.97 2.06 -18.07
CA LEU A 687 22.22 1.62 -18.70
C LEU A 687 23.20 0.95 -17.73
N LYS A 688 23.15 1.30 -16.44
CA LYS A 688 24.00 0.69 -15.39
C LYS A 688 23.47 -0.64 -14.87
N ASN A 689 22.14 -0.82 -14.83
CA ASN A 689 21.50 -1.93 -14.14
C ASN A 689 20.87 -2.99 -15.06
N ALA A 690 20.72 -2.70 -16.36
CA ALA A 690 20.17 -3.63 -17.32
C ALA A 690 21.13 -4.78 -17.63
N THR A 691 20.56 -5.97 -17.86
CA THR A 691 21.25 -7.20 -18.26
C THR A 691 20.78 -7.66 -19.64
N SER A 692 21.41 -8.68 -20.20
CA SER A 692 20.95 -9.28 -21.47
C SER A 692 19.59 -9.98 -21.37
N LYS A 693 19.11 -10.27 -20.14
CA LYS A 693 17.78 -10.85 -19.90
C LYS A 693 16.70 -9.80 -19.70
N SER A 694 17.08 -8.53 -19.55
CA SER A 694 16.13 -7.45 -19.27
C SER A 694 15.25 -7.10 -20.46
N LEU A 695 14.10 -6.51 -20.17
CA LEU A 695 13.20 -5.87 -21.14
C LEU A 695 13.23 -4.36 -20.89
N ILE A 696 13.65 -3.60 -21.90
CA ILE A 696 13.79 -2.15 -21.80
C ILE A 696 12.77 -1.47 -22.72
N ILE A 697 12.08 -0.48 -22.20
CA ILE A 697 11.12 0.35 -22.92
C ILE A 697 11.56 1.81 -22.83
N LEU A 698 11.91 2.40 -23.97
CA LEU A 698 12.33 3.78 -24.09
C LEU A 698 11.39 4.55 -25.01
N ASP A 699 10.78 5.60 -24.48
CA ASP A 699 9.85 6.45 -25.21
C ASP A 699 10.40 7.88 -25.30
N GLU A 700 10.70 8.30 -26.54
CA GLU A 700 11.12 9.66 -26.89
C GLU A 700 12.35 10.20 -26.16
N ILE A 701 13.43 9.44 -26.15
CA ILE A 701 14.69 9.88 -25.57
C ILE A 701 15.30 11.04 -26.36
N GLY A 702 15.85 12.05 -25.65
CA GLY A 702 16.53 13.21 -26.22
C GLY A 702 15.60 14.38 -26.59
N ARG A 703 14.34 14.35 -26.19
CA ARG A 703 13.36 15.39 -26.53
C ARG A 703 13.54 16.69 -25.74
N GLY A 704 14.20 16.64 -24.59
CA GLY A 704 14.37 17.78 -23.67
C GLY A 704 15.52 18.73 -24.02
N THR A 705 16.22 18.56 -25.13
CA THR A 705 17.38 19.35 -25.58
C THR A 705 17.31 19.73 -27.05
N SER A 706 18.42 20.29 -27.63
CA SER A 706 18.46 20.59 -29.06
C SER A 706 18.33 19.33 -29.90
N THR A 707 17.76 19.45 -31.11
CA THR A 707 17.49 18.30 -32.00
C THR A 707 18.73 17.45 -32.26
N PHE A 708 19.87 18.08 -32.53
CA PHE A 708 21.12 17.36 -32.85
C PHE A 708 21.72 16.68 -31.59
N ASP A 709 21.70 17.32 -30.43
CA ASP A 709 22.17 16.70 -29.20
C ASP A 709 21.27 15.54 -28.79
N GLY A 710 19.94 15.74 -28.86
CA GLY A 710 18.96 14.69 -28.57
C GLY A 710 19.11 13.48 -29.48
N LEU A 711 19.27 13.69 -30.79
CA LEU A 711 19.51 12.62 -31.76
C LEU A 711 20.83 11.90 -31.46
N SER A 712 21.92 12.64 -31.21
CA SER A 712 23.23 12.05 -30.91
C SER A 712 23.21 11.18 -29.66
N ILE A 713 22.52 11.63 -28.60
CA ILE A 713 22.34 10.86 -27.36
C ILE A 713 21.50 9.62 -27.61
N ALA A 714 20.35 9.75 -28.30
CA ALA A 714 19.47 8.64 -28.62
C ALA A 714 20.21 7.56 -29.45
N TRP A 715 20.99 7.98 -30.46
CA TRP A 715 21.81 7.08 -31.28
C TRP A 715 22.82 6.31 -30.42
N ALA A 716 23.61 7.00 -29.62
CA ALA A 716 24.60 6.37 -28.76
C ALA A 716 23.97 5.42 -27.71
N VAL A 717 22.79 5.75 -27.18
CA VAL A 717 22.02 4.88 -26.26
C VAL A 717 21.60 3.59 -26.99
N VAL A 718 21.10 3.68 -28.23
CA VAL A 718 20.72 2.51 -29.02
C VAL A 718 21.94 1.62 -29.25
N GLU A 719 23.08 2.18 -29.70
CA GLU A 719 24.34 1.42 -29.91
C GLU A 719 24.81 0.75 -28.62
N TYR A 720 24.72 1.46 -27.49
CA TYR A 720 25.17 0.93 -26.22
C TYR A 720 24.32 -0.26 -25.74
N ILE A 721 22.98 -0.14 -25.81
CA ILE A 721 22.05 -1.17 -25.35
C ILE A 721 22.12 -2.41 -26.24
N GLN A 722 22.14 -2.22 -27.57
CA GLN A 722 22.12 -3.33 -28.48
C GLN A 722 23.42 -4.15 -28.50
N ASN A 723 24.53 -3.58 -28.05
CA ASN A 723 25.82 -4.26 -28.06
C ASN A 723 25.83 -5.44 -27.06
N LYS A 724 25.98 -6.67 -27.55
CA LYS A 724 26.00 -7.91 -26.74
C LYS A 724 27.13 -7.96 -25.70
N HIS A 725 28.23 -7.22 -25.91
CA HIS A 725 29.34 -7.15 -24.96
C HIS A 725 29.10 -6.12 -23.84
N LYS A 726 28.13 -5.23 -24.00
CA LYS A 726 27.76 -4.21 -22.98
C LYS A 726 26.48 -4.64 -22.26
N ILE A 727 25.34 -4.64 -22.96
CA ILE A 727 24.03 -5.00 -22.38
C ILE A 727 23.39 -6.13 -23.19
N GLY A 728 23.07 -5.91 -24.47
CA GLY A 728 22.40 -6.88 -25.32
C GLY A 728 20.96 -7.19 -24.93
N ALA A 729 20.23 -6.25 -24.30
CA ALA A 729 18.88 -6.44 -23.78
C ALA A 729 17.81 -6.36 -24.89
N LYS A 730 16.67 -7.02 -24.64
CA LYS A 730 15.47 -6.87 -25.47
C LYS A 730 14.90 -5.48 -25.26
N THR A 731 14.73 -4.70 -26.35
CA THR A 731 14.39 -3.28 -26.25
C THR A 731 13.30 -2.87 -27.22
N LEU A 732 12.33 -2.09 -26.73
CA LEU A 732 11.38 -1.33 -27.54
C LEU A 732 11.73 0.14 -27.40
N PHE A 733 12.06 0.78 -28.53
CA PHE A 733 12.50 2.16 -28.59
C PHE A 733 11.56 2.97 -29.48
N ALA A 734 10.69 3.78 -28.89
CA ALA A 734 9.85 4.70 -29.65
C ALA A 734 10.54 6.06 -29.82
N THR A 735 10.52 6.58 -31.03
CA THR A 735 11.16 7.85 -31.36
C THR A 735 10.39 8.64 -32.41
N HIS A 736 10.67 9.93 -32.47
CA HIS A 736 10.28 10.82 -33.58
C HIS A 736 11.45 11.18 -34.49
N TYR A 737 12.67 10.71 -34.13
CA TYR A 737 13.84 10.88 -34.97
C TYR A 737 13.84 9.81 -36.08
N HIS A 738 13.60 10.23 -37.33
CA HIS A 738 13.56 9.32 -38.48
C HIS A 738 14.95 8.78 -38.82
N GLU A 739 15.98 9.54 -38.54
CA GLU A 739 17.38 9.21 -38.76
C GLU A 739 17.80 7.91 -38.05
N LEU A 740 17.20 7.63 -36.90
CA LEU A 740 17.47 6.38 -36.15
C LEU A 740 17.04 5.13 -36.91
N THR A 741 16.24 5.25 -37.96
CA THR A 741 15.88 4.10 -38.82
C THR A 741 17.06 3.58 -39.67
N GLU A 742 18.11 4.38 -39.87
CA GLU A 742 19.34 3.96 -40.56
C GLU A 742 20.08 2.88 -39.77
N LEU A 743 19.88 2.81 -38.42
CA LEU A 743 20.52 1.83 -37.57
C LEU A 743 20.15 0.37 -37.88
N GLU A 744 19.05 0.09 -38.59
CA GLU A 744 18.71 -1.27 -39.00
C GLU A 744 19.73 -1.81 -40.05
N GLU A 745 20.33 -0.93 -40.85
CA GLU A 745 21.33 -1.31 -41.88
C GLU A 745 22.74 -1.40 -41.25
N GLU A 746 22.98 -0.66 -40.17
CA GLU A 746 24.31 -0.56 -39.54
C GLU A 746 24.52 -1.54 -38.37
N LEU A 747 23.44 -1.93 -37.67
CA LEU A 747 23.53 -2.70 -36.44
C LEU A 747 22.75 -4.01 -36.53
N ASP A 748 23.44 -5.13 -36.25
CA ASP A 748 22.80 -6.43 -36.15
C ASP A 748 21.82 -6.48 -34.97
N GLY A 749 20.61 -6.99 -35.23
CA GLY A 749 19.59 -7.17 -34.17
C GLY A 749 18.68 -5.95 -33.92
N VAL A 750 18.84 -4.89 -34.73
CA VAL A 750 17.92 -3.73 -34.73
C VAL A 750 16.90 -3.92 -35.88
N LYS A 751 15.64 -3.63 -35.60
CA LYS A 751 14.53 -3.73 -36.57
C LYS A 751 13.63 -2.51 -36.49
N ASN A 752 13.28 -1.97 -37.68
CA ASN A 752 12.38 -0.82 -37.77
C ASN A 752 10.93 -1.24 -37.90
N TYR A 753 10.10 -0.56 -37.11
CA TYR A 753 8.65 -0.67 -37.16
C TYR A 753 8.01 0.71 -37.19
N ARG A 754 6.79 0.78 -37.74
CA ARG A 754 6.00 2.00 -37.80
C ARG A 754 4.54 1.74 -37.45
N ILE A 755 3.82 2.78 -37.15
CA ILE A 755 2.36 2.71 -37.05
C ILE A 755 1.75 2.81 -38.45
N ALA A 756 0.89 1.86 -38.78
CA ALA A 756 0.15 1.88 -40.03
C ALA A 756 -0.83 3.06 -40.08
N VAL A 757 -0.78 3.83 -41.15
CA VAL A 757 -1.59 5.01 -41.42
C VAL A 757 -2.36 4.83 -42.71
N LYS A 758 -3.63 5.22 -42.73
CA LYS A 758 -4.46 5.25 -43.94
C LYS A 758 -4.75 6.70 -44.30
N LYS A 759 -4.19 7.12 -45.49
CA LYS A 759 -4.46 8.45 -46.05
C LYS A 759 -5.68 8.38 -46.98
N ARG A 760 -6.64 9.31 -46.83
CA ARG A 760 -7.74 9.54 -47.78
C ARG A 760 -7.79 11.03 -48.09
N GLY A 761 -7.08 11.48 -49.14
CA GLY A 761 -6.89 12.89 -49.38
C GLY A 761 -6.13 13.60 -48.27
N ASP A 762 -6.70 14.65 -47.69
CA ASP A 762 -6.13 15.36 -46.55
C ASP A 762 -6.48 14.71 -45.20
N ASP A 763 -7.37 13.71 -45.14
CA ASP A 763 -7.74 13.01 -43.94
C ASP A 763 -6.82 11.83 -43.65
N ILE A 764 -6.31 11.78 -42.41
CA ILE A 764 -5.43 10.70 -41.93
C ILE A 764 -6.15 9.93 -40.83
N THR A 765 -6.14 8.60 -40.96
CA THR A 765 -6.64 7.68 -39.94
C THR A 765 -5.48 6.80 -39.46
N PHE A 766 -5.16 6.89 -38.13
CA PHE A 766 -4.20 5.99 -37.53
C PHE A 766 -4.86 4.64 -37.28
N LEU A 767 -4.32 3.57 -37.86
CA LEU A 767 -4.87 2.23 -37.74
C LEU A 767 -4.48 1.54 -36.44
N ARG A 768 -3.60 2.15 -35.64
CA ARG A 768 -3.06 1.60 -34.37
C ARG A 768 -2.41 0.21 -34.53
N LYS A 769 -2.07 -0.18 -35.75
CA LYS A 769 -1.37 -1.42 -36.07
C LYS A 769 0.11 -1.12 -36.26
N ILE A 770 0.96 -1.84 -35.56
CA ILE A 770 2.42 -1.80 -35.70
C ILE A 770 2.82 -2.71 -36.86
N VAL A 771 3.56 -2.19 -37.81
CA VAL A 771 4.01 -2.92 -39.01
C VAL A 771 5.50 -2.69 -39.25
N ARG A 772 6.18 -3.63 -39.86
CA ARG A 772 7.61 -3.54 -40.16
C ARG A 772 7.90 -2.44 -41.17
N GLY A 773 9.04 -1.79 -41.03
CA GLY A 773 9.55 -0.70 -41.90
C GLY A 773 9.59 0.66 -41.19
N GLY A 774 10.39 1.57 -41.67
CA GLY A 774 10.47 2.96 -41.21
C GLY A 774 9.27 3.79 -41.67
N ALA A 775 8.98 4.90 -41.00
CA ALA A 775 8.02 5.90 -41.49
C ALA A 775 8.78 7.00 -42.24
N ASP A 776 8.38 7.23 -43.48
CA ASP A 776 9.02 8.21 -44.36
C ASP A 776 8.45 9.63 -44.15
N ASP A 777 7.29 9.79 -43.53
CA ASP A 777 6.58 11.06 -43.34
C ASP A 777 6.43 11.43 -41.86
N SER A 778 6.60 12.72 -41.54
CA SER A 778 6.16 13.27 -40.23
C SER A 778 4.67 13.62 -40.31
N TYR A 779 3.90 13.28 -39.26
CA TYR A 779 2.46 13.52 -39.20
C TYR A 779 2.04 14.58 -38.18
N GLY A 780 2.99 15.42 -37.70
CA GLY A 780 2.73 16.41 -36.65
C GLY A 780 1.67 17.45 -37.02
N ILE A 781 1.67 17.92 -38.27
CA ILE A 781 0.71 18.93 -38.75
C ILE A 781 -0.70 18.34 -38.85
N GLU A 782 -0.80 17.10 -39.29
CA GLU A 782 -2.06 16.36 -39.39
C GLU A 782 -2.65 16.06 -38.01
N VAL A 783 -1.82 15.71 -37.03
CA VAL A 783 -2.25 15.57 -35.62
C VAL A 783 -2.76 16.92 -35.08
N ALA A 784 -2.07 18.01 -35.37
CA ALA A 784 -2.53 19.35 -34.99
C ALA A 784 -3.90 19.69 -35.59
N ALA A 785 -4.13 19.30 -36.84
CA ALA A 785 -5.44 19.45 -37.48
C ALA A 785 -6.53 18.64 -36.81
N LEU A 786 -6.24 17.36 -36.44
CA LEU A 786 -7.15 16.49 -35.69
C LEU A 786 -7.45 17.02 -34.29
N ALA A 787 -6.49 17.70 -33.65
CA ALA A 787 -6.66 18.35 -32.34
C ALA A 787 -7.49 19.65 -32.41
N GLY A 788 -7.89 20.11 -33.58
CA GLY A 788 -8.73 21.30 -33.77
C GLY A 788 -7.95 22.61 -33.88
N VAL A 789 -6.64 22.59 -34.17
CA VAL A 789 -5.87 23.80 -34.45
C VAL A 789 -6.45 24.53 -35.66
N PRO A 790 -6.59 25.87 -35.66
CA PRO A 790 -7.20 26.65 -36.74
C PRO A 790 -6.57 26.33 -38.10
N LYS A 791 -7.43 26.20 -39.14
CA LYS A 791 -6.99 25.81 -40.50
C LYS A 791 -5.92 26.71 -41.10
N GLU A 792 -5.97 28.01 -40.75
CA GLU A 792 -4.97 29.01 -41.17
C GLU A 792 -3.57 28.68 -40.65
N VAL A 793 -3.45 28.24 -39.39
CA VAL A 793 -2.20 27.82 -38.73
C VAL A 793 -1.69 26.54 -39.44
N ILE A 794 -2.58 25.57 -39.66
CA ILE A 794 -2.24 24.30 -40.34
C ILE A 794 -1.71 24.58 -41.75
N TYR A 795 -2.38 25.46 -42.52
CA TYR A 795 -1.94 25.85 -43.87
C TYR A 795 -0.56 26.54 -43.82
N GLY A 796 -0.37 27.47 -42.85
CA GLY A 796 0.91 28.14 -42.62
C GLY A 796 2.02 27.14 -42.30
N ALA A 797 1.76 26.17 -41.39
CA ALA A 797 2.71 25.14 -41.00
C ALA A 797 3.13 24.24 -42.20
N LYS A 798 2.18 23.80 -43.05
CA LYS A 798 2.46 23.02 -44.29
C LYS A 798 3.36 23.81 -45.25
N LYS A 799 3.15 25.13 -45.36
CA LYS A 799 3.95 25.98 -46.21
C LYS A 799 5.37 26.16 -45.66
N ILE A 800 5.52 26.29 -44.37
CA ILE A 800 6.84 26.42 -43.72
C ILE A 800 7.61 25.09 -43.82
N LEU A 801 6.94 23.95 -43.52
CA LEU A 801 7.57 22.64 -43.65
C LEU A 801 8.18 22.42 -45.05
N LYS A 802 7.42 22.71 -46.12
CA LYS A 802 7.94 22.61 -47.51
C LYS A 802 9.14 23.50 -47.78
N LYS A 803 9.26 24.65 -47.10
CA LYS A 803 10.44 25.49 -47.23
C LYS A 803 11.64 24.91 -46.54
N ILE A 804 11.46 24.39 -45.32
CA ILE A 804 12.52 23.75 -44.53
C ILE A 804 13.06 22.52 -45.27
N GLU A 805 12.18 21.65 -45.75
CA GLU A 805 12.57 20.46 -46.52
C GLU A 805 13.35 20.82 -47.80
N ASN A 806 13.03 21.92 -48.48
CA ASN A 806 13.74 22.39 -49.65
C ASN A 806 15.08 23.07 -49.32
N ASP A 807 15.20 23.73 -48.19
CA ASP A 807 16.44 24.36 -47.74
C ASP A 807 17.46 23.34 -47.22
N GLU A 808 17.03 22.25 -46.59
CA GLU A 808 17.92 21.14 -46.17
C GLU A 808 18.57 20.46 -47.38
N ILE A 809 17.87 20.32 -48.52
CA ILE A 809 18.44 19.78 -49.74
C ILE A 809 19.57 20.70 -50.29
N VAL A 810 19.54 22.01 -50.01
CA VAL A 810 20.61 22.96 -50.41
C VAL A 810 21.82 22.83 -49.47
N VAL A 811 21.61 22.50 -48.21
CA VAL A 811 22.71 22.31 -47.25
C VAL A 811 23.47 21.00 -47.49
N GLU A 812 22.80 19.91 -47.89
CA GLU A 812 23.47 18.64 -48.21
C GLU A 812 24.38 18.72 -49.45
N HIS A 813 24.03 19.55 -50.43
CA HIS A 813 24.87 19.74 -51.62
C HIS A 813 26.08 20.66 -51.39
N THR A 814 26.11 21.49 -50.36
CA THR A 814 27.26 22.34 -49.95
C THR A 814 28.21 21.66 -48.98
N ALA A 815 27.76 20.66 -48.23
CA ALA A 815 28.57 19.95 -47.23
C ALA A 815 29.56 18.93 -47.79
N LYS A 816 29.49 18.58 -49.12
CA LYS A 816 30.43 17.64 -49.77
C LYS A 816 31.71 18.25 -50.33
N LYS A 817 32.04 19.49 -50.00
CA LYS A 817 33.36 20.11 -50.30
C LYS A 817 33.75 21.07 -49.21
N HIS A 818 34.36 20.59 -48.17
CA HIS A 818 35.52 21.22 -47.48
C HIS A 818 35.88 20.39 -46.25
N GLU A 819 37.01 19.75 -46.32
CA GLU A 819 37.79 19.27 -45.18
C GLU A 819 38.31 20.49 -44.36
N ASP A 820 38.38 20.26 -43.06
CA ASP A 820 39.09 21.00 -42.04
C ASP A 820 38.80 22.51 -41.86
N THR A 821 38.11 22.83 -40.80
CA THR A 821 38.65 23.62 -39.67
C THR A 821 37.61 23.84 -38.61
N THR A 822 37.91 23.42 -37.40
CA THR A 822 37.28 23.84 -36.15
C THR A 822 37.19 25.36 -36.02
N ASN A 823 35.94 25.90 -35.92
CA ASN A 823 35.74 27.22 -35.28
C ASN A 823 34.42 27.24 -34.52
N GLN A 824 34.53 27.32 -33.20
CA GLN A 824 33.45 27.75 -32.32
C GLN A 824 32.99 29.15 -32.73
N ILE A 825 31.75 29.34 -33.14
CA ILE A 825 31.13 30.67 -33.32
C ILE A 825 30.78 31.20 -31.93
N GLY A 826 31.60 32.11 -31.46
CA GLY A 826 31.35 32.86 -30.23
C GLY A 826 30.29 33.96 -30.40
N PHE A 827 29.67 34.39 -29.36
CA PHE A 827 28.69 35.50 -29.31
C PHE A 827 29.21 36.81 -29.93
N GLY A 828 30.52 36.98 -30.06
CA GLY A 828 31.17 38.09 -30.72
C GLY A 828 30.97 38.16 -32.24
N ASP A 829 30.83 37.02 -32.92
CA ASP A 829 30.70 36.98 -34.37
C ASP A 829 29.34 37.53 -34.86
N SER A 830 28.29 37.44 -34.07
CA SER A 830 26.97 38.01 -34.39
C SER A 830 26.96 39.51 -34.44
N ILE A 831 27.58 40.16 -33.41
CA ILE A 831 27.68 41.62 -33.31
C ILE A 831 28.63 42.19 -34.34
N ALA A 832 29.71 41.48 -34.69
CA ALA A 832 30.65 41.87 -35.71
C ALA A 832 29.98 41.87 -37.12
N ASN A 833 29.14 40.86 -37.44
CA ASN A 833 28.38 40.78 -38.66
C ASN A 833 27.31 41.88 -38.75
N GLU A 834 26.61 42.20 -37.64
CA GLU A 834 25.63 43.32 -37.62
C GLU A 834 26.27 44.66 -37.91
N ILE A 835 27.43 44.93 -37.29
CA ILE A 835 28.21 46.18 -37.55
C ILE A 835 28.68 46.25 -38.99
N ALA A 836 29.13 45.13 -39.56
CA ALA A 836 29.57 45.06 -40.97
C ALA A 836 28.41 45.30 -41.95
N ASP A 837 27.23 44.73 -41.71
CA ASP A 837 26.05 44.95 -42.54
C ASP A 837 25.49 46.37 -42.42
N GLU A 838 25.55 46.98 -41.25
CA GLU A 838 25.13 48.34 -41.04
C GLU A 838 26.04 49.32 -41.76
N LEU A 839 27.36 49.10 -41.71
CA LEU A 839 28.38 49.87 -42.47
C LEU A 839 28.20 49.71 -43.99
N LYS A 840 27.90 48.49 -44.48
CA LYS A 840 27.74 48.18 -45.88
C LYS A 840 26.51 48.84 -46.51
N ASN A 841 25.45 49.01 -45.71
CA ASN A 841 24.17 49.60 -46.16
C ASN A 841 24.10 51.11 -45.91
N MET A 842 25.14 51.73 -45.30
CA MET A 842 25.18 53.16 -44.92
C MET A 842 25.59 54.03 -46.14
N ASP A 843 24.70 54.90 -46.60
CA ASP A 843 25.05 55.89 -47.55
C ASP A 843 25.64 57.14 -46.90
N VAL A 844 26.96 57.20 -46.84
CA VAL A 844 27.76 58.27 -46.15
C VAL A 844 27.48 59.67 -46.72
N THR A 845 26.97 59.77 -47.94
CA THR A 845 26.72 61.04 -48.62
C THR A 845 25.47 61.77 -48.12
N THR A 846 24.62 61.10 -47.38
CA THR A 846 23.36 61.62 -46.83
C THR A 846 23.55 62.20 -45.42
N TYR A 847 24.69 61.98 -44.77
CA TYR A 847 24.98 62.44 -43.41
C TYR A 847 25.72 63.79 -43.39
N THR A 848 25.39 64.63 -42.43
CA THR A 848 26.20 65.81 -42.08
C THR A 848 27.50 65.37 -41.38
N PRO A 849 28.58 66.13 -41.38
CA PRO A 849 29.83 65.75 -40.70
C PRO A 849 29.68 65.41 -39.21
N ILE A 850 28.75 66.05 -38.51
CA ILE A 850 28.46 65.76 -37.10
C ILE A 850 27.74 64.46 -36.92
N GLU A 851 26.73 64.20 -37.78
CA GLU A 851 25.97 62.93 -37.74
C GLU A 851 26.84 61.75 -38.09
N ALA A 852 27.71 61.85 -39.11
CA ALA A 852 28.65 60.84 -39.49
C ALA A 852 29.64 60.51 -38.36
N MET A 853 30.11 61.52 -37.61
CA MET A 853 31.02 61.34 -36.49
C MET A 853 30.32 60.68 -35.30
N ASN A 854 29.05 61.02 -35.00
CA ASN A 854 28.25 60.38 -33.95
C ASN A 854 27.98 58.92 -34.29
N LYS A 855 27.63 58.62 -35.55
CA LYS A 855 27.37 57.24 -35.97
C LYS A 855 28.66 56.39 -35.99
N LEU A 856 29.78 56.96 -36.35
CA LEU A 856 31.09 56.28 -36.25
C LEU A 856 31.46 56.00 -34.78
N TYR A 857 31.18 56.94 -33.88
CA TYR A 857 31.40 56.73 -32.45
C TYR A 857 30.53 55.65 -31.84
N GLU A 858 29.24 55.59 -32.25
CA GLU A 858 28.30 54.51 -31.85
C GLU A 858 28.80 53.13 -32.31
N LEU A 859 29.17 52.98 -33.56
CA LEU A 859 29.68 51.73 -34.11
C LEU A 859 31.02 51.30 -33.51
N ALA A 860 31.92 52.29 -33.21
CA ALA A 860 33.16 52.03 -32.54
C ALA A 860 33.01 51.57 -31.07
N ASN A 861 31.95 52.03 -30.35
CA ASN A 861 31.67 51.57 -29.00
C ASN A 861 31.06 50.15 -29.03
N ARG A 862 30.17 49.85 -29.96
CA ARG A 862 29.66 48.49 -30.16
C ARG A 862 30.74 47.50 -30.59
N ALA A 863 31.70 47.94 -31.37
CA ALA A 863 32.87 47.11 -31.74
C ALA A 863 33.84 46.83 -30.57
N LYS A 864 33.84 47.68 -29.50
CA LYS A 864 34.64 47.42 -28.29
C LYS A 864 33.99 46.40 -27.34
N GLU A 865 32.72 46.06 -27.56
CA GLU A 865 31.97 45.06 -26.77
C GLU A 865 32.15 43.65 -27.35
N ILE A 866 32.85 43.53 -28.47
CA ILE A 866 33.25 42.25 -29.10
C ILE A 866 34.58 41.80 -28.51
#